data_90eba8083cd69d601ad3bb913706be2c
#
_entry.id   90eba8083cd69d601ad3bb913706be2c
#
_cell.length_a   1.000
_cell.length_b   1.000
_cell.length_c   1.000
_cell.angle_alpha   90.00
_cell.angle_beta   90.00
_cell.angle_gamma   90.00
#
_symmetry.space_group_name_H-M   'P 1'
#
loop_
_entity.id
_entity.type
_entity.pdbx_description
1 polymer ?
#
loop_
_entity_poly.entity_id
_entity_poly.type
_entity_poly.pdbx_seq_one_letter_code
_entity_poly.pdbx_strand_id
1 'polypeptide(L)'
;MPLFDLKSPYPPAGDQPQAIEALTKSLKNNNHYQTLVGVTGSGKTYTMANIIAQTNKPALIMSHNKTLCAQLYSEFKAFFPHNRVEYFISHFDYYQPESYIPRRDLFIEKDSSINDDLERLRLSATTSLLGYDDVIVIASVSANYGLGNPEEYLKVMEKIKVGEKRAYKSFLLKLVEMGYSRNEVVFDRGSFRATGECVDIFPAYNDAEFIRIEFFGDEIERIAVFDALERNEIKRLDSVMLYAASQFAVGSERLNLAIKSIEDELALRLKFFKEQDKMLEYNRLKQRTEHDLEMISATGVCKGIENYARHFTGKAPNETPFCLFDYLGIFEREFLVIVDESHVSLPQFGGMYAGDMSRKSVLVEYGFRLPSALDNRPLKFDEFIHKNCQFLFVSATPNKLELELSKKNVAEQIIRPTGLLDPKFEVRDSDKQVQDLFDEIKLVVARDERVLITTLTKKMAEELCKYYAEWGLKARYMHSEIDAIERNHIIRSLRLKEFDILIGINLLREGLDLPEVSLVAIMDADKEGFLRSETSLIQTMGRAARNANGKVLLYAKKITQSMQKAFEITSYRRAKQEEFNKLHNITPKTVTRALEEELKLRDDEIRIAKALKKDKMPKSEREKIIKELDKKMRECAKNLDFEEAMRLRDEIAQLRTL
;
A
#
# COMPACT_ATOMS: atom_id res chain seq x y z
N MET A 1 20.03 -8.07 -23.12
CA MET A 1 18.60 -8.40 -23.13
C MET A 1 17.86 -7.33 -22.35
N PRO A 2 16.60 -7.03 -22.65
CA PRO A 2 15.84 -6.10 -21.81
C PRO A 2 15.73 -6.67 -20.39
N LEU A 3 15.85 -5.79 -19.39
CA LEU A 3 15.78 -6.17 -17.97
C LEU A 3 14.34 -6.56 -17.59
N PHE A 4 13.35 -5.89 -18.19
CA PHE A 4 11.93 -6.11 -17.94
C PHE A 4 11.25 -6.75 -19.14
N ASP A 5 10.54 -7.87 -18.90
CA ASP A 5 9.80 -8.65 -19.90
C ASP A 5 8.29 -8.39 -19.78
N LEU A 6 7.83 -7.33 -20.46
CA LEU A 6 6.42 -6.93 -20.46
C LEU A 6 5.57 -7.92 -21.27
N LYS A 7 4.60 -8.55 -20.64
CA LYS A 7 3.58 -9.39 -21.26
C LYS A 7 2.25 -8.66 -21.33
N SER A 8 1.67 -8.56 -22.51
CA SER A 8 0.34 -8.00 -22.74
C SER A 8 -0.34 -8.67 -23.91
N PRO A 9 -1.66 -8.95 -23.79
CA PRO A 9 -2.43 -9.54 -24.90
C PRO A 9 -2.77 -8.53 -26.00
N TYR A 10 -2.49 -7.23 -25.79
CA TYR A 10 -2.82 -6.15 -26.73
C TYR A 10 -1.68 -5.13 -26.84
N PRO A 11 -1.51 -4.52 -28.03
CA PRO A 11 -0.57 -3.41 -28.21
C PRO A 11 -1.11 -2.10 -27.63
N PRO A 12 -0.24 -1.08 -27.42
CA PRO A 12 -0.68 0.27 -27.08
C PRO A 12 -1.63 0.86 -28.15
N ALA A 13 -2.70 1.51 -27.70
CA ALA A 13 -3.73 2.07 -28.58
C ALA A 13 -4.20 3.47 -28.12
N GLY A 14 -4.93 4.18 -28.96
CA GLY A 14 -5.35 5.57 -28.70
C GLY A 14 -4.17 6.51 -28.56
N ASP A 15 -4.13 7.29 -27.49
CA ASP A 15 -3.04 8.21 -27.17
C ASP A 15 -1.83 7.51 -26.50
N GLN A 16 -1.94 6.23 -26.13
CA GLN A 16 -0.89 5.50 -25.41
C GLN A 16 0.46 5.49 -26.16
N PRO A 17 0.53 5.19 -27.48
CA PRO A 17 1.80 5.16 -28.20
C PRO A 17 2.55 6.49 -28.10
N GLN A 18 1.85 7.61 -28.34
CA GLN A 18 2.42 8.95 -28.30
C GLN A 18 2.87 9.35 -26.89
N ALA A 19 2.05 9.03 -25.87
CA ALA A 19 2.38 9.30 -24.47
C ALA A 19 3.60 8.48 -24.01
N ILE A 20 3.67 7.19 -24.36
CA ILE A 20 4.79 6.31 -24.07
C ILE A 20 6.08 6.85 -24.72
N GLU A 21 6.03 7.19 -26.00
CA GLU A 21 7.19 7.70 -26.73
C GLU A 21 7.70 9.01 -26.14
N ALA A 22 6.79 9.98 -25.91
CA ALA A 22 7.14 11.31 -25.38
C ALA A 22 7.75 11.23 -23.98
N LEU A 23 7.15 10.45 -23.07
CA LEU A 23 7.62 10.29 -21.69
C LEU A 23 8.90 9.48 -21.63
N THR A 24 9.01 8.39 -22.38
CA THR A 24 10.25 7.59 -22.45
C THR A 24 11.42 8.41 -23.02
N LYS A 25 11.19 9.22 -24.06
CA LYS A 25 12.18 10.14 -24.60
C LYS A 25 12.61 11.19 -23.56
N SER A 26 11.65 11.75 -22.81
CA SER A 26 11.95 12.69 -21.74
C SER A 26 12.82 12.06 -20.65
N LEU A 27 12.50 10.85 -20.21
CA LEU A 27 13.25 10.09 -19.22
C LEU A 27 14.67 9.74 -19.72
N LYS A 28 14.82 9.30 -20.98
CA LYS A 28 16.13 9.03 -21.59
C LYS A 28 16.99 10.29 -21.77
N ASN A 29 16.38 11.46 -21.85
CA ASN A 29 17.07 12.76 -21.86
C ASN A 29 17.39 13.28 -20.44
N ASN A 30 17.28 12.45 -19.42
CA ASN A 30 17.55 12.75 -18.00
C ASN A 30 16.73 13.93 -17.45
N ASN A 31 15.55 14.20 -18.00
CA ASN A 31 14.64 15.13 -17.35
C ASN A 31 14.19 14.54 -16.01
N HIS A 32 14.16 15.38 -14.98
CA HIS A 32 13.88 14.92 -13.62
C HIS A 32 12.37 14.68 -13.38
N TYR A 33 11.50 15.52 -13.94
CA TYR A 33 10.06 15.47 -13.74
C TYR A 33 9.29 15.33 -15.04
N GLN A 34 8.29 14.46 -15.05
CA GLN A 34 7.33 14.21 -16.12
C GLN A 34 5.92 14.07 -15.56
N THR A 35 4.91 14.45 -16.35
CA THR A 35 3.50 14.25 -15.98
C THR A 35 2.73 13.55 -17.09
N LEU A 36 2.01 12.49 -16.73
CA LEU A 36 1.00 11.83 -17.55
C LEU A 36 -0.39 12.31 -17.11
N VAL A 37 -1.07 13.11 -17.94
CA VAL A 37 -2.46 13.51 -17.74
C VAL A 37 -3.36 12.49 -18.40
N GLY A 38 -3.75 11.46 -17.65
CA GLY A 38 -4.50 10.33 -18.20
C GLY A 38 -5.91 10.24 -17.62
N VAL A 39 -6.95 10.28 -18.48
CA VAL A 39 -8.33 10.15 -18.02
C VAL A 39 -8.62 8.75 -17.46
N THR A 40 -9.68 8.63 -16.68
CA THR A 40 -10.12 7.34 -16.16
C THR A 40 -10.49 6.40 -17.33
N GLY A 41 -9.96 5.17 -17.29
CA GLY A 41 -10.20 4.17 -18.35
C GLY A 41 -9.35 4.32 -19.62
N SER A 42 -8.38 5.24 -19.66
CA SER A 42 -7.45 5.36 -20.79
C SER A 42 -6.31 4.34 -20.78
N GLY A 43 -6.17 3.53 -19.71
CA GLY A 43 -5.11 2.53 -19.55
C GLY A 43 -3.79 3.10 -19.04
N LYS A 44 -3.84 4.05 -18.09
CA LYS A 44 -2.63 4.63 -17.45
C LYS A 44 -1.65 3.58 -16.93
N THR A 45 -2.15 2.53 -16.25
CA THR A 45 -1.33 1.44 -15.69
C THR A 45 -0.52 0.75 -16.78
N TYR A 46 -1.14 0.49 -17.93
CA TYR A 46 -0.46 -0.11 -19.08
C TYR A 46 0.61 0.82 -19.68
N THR A 47 0.34 2.12 -19.73
CA THR A 47 1.31 3.14 -20.14
C THR A 47 2.50 3.18 -19.19
N MET A 48 2.28 3.15 -17.87
CA MET A 48 3.35 3.05 -16.87
C MET A 48 4.21 1.80 -17.07
N ALA A 49 3.59 0.63 -17.29
CA ALA A 49 4.29 -0.62 -17.53
C ALA A 49 5.17 -0.56 -18.80
N ASN A 50 4.66 0.02 -19.90
CA ASN A 50 5.45 0.23 -21.11
C ASN A 50 6.64 1.17 -20.90
N ILE A 51 6.47 2.24 -20.13
CA ILE A 51 7.55 3.18 -19.80
C ILE A 51 8.65 2.46 -19.00
N ILE A 52 8.30 1.66 -18.00
CA ILE A 52 9.26 0.86 -17.21
C ILE A 52 10.03 -0.08 -18.16
N ALA A 53 9.33 -0.84 -19.00
CA ALA A 53 9.96 -1.77 -19.94
C ALA A 53 10.92 -1.07 -20.92
N GLN A 54 10.56 0.13 -21.41
CA GLN A 54 11.37 0.87 -22.39
C GLN A 54 12.52 1.69 -21.77
N THR A 55 12.37 2.13 -20.51
CA THR A 55 13.46 2.82 -19.79
C THR A 55 14.42 1.84 -19.16
N ASN A 56 13.97 0.61 -18.92
CA ASN A 56 14.79 -0.49 -18.37
C ASN A 56 15.42 -0.14 -17.02
N LYS A 57 14.69 0.63 -16.17
CA LYS A 57 15.11 1.05 -14.83
C LYS A 57 14.22 0.42 -13.78
N PRO A 58 14.77 0.03 -12.62
CA PRO A 58 13.96 -0.32 -11.45
C PRO A 58 12.96 0.78 -11.15
N ALA A 59 11.80 0.41 -10.65
CA ALA A 59 10.73 1.39 -10.45
C ALA A 59 10.07 1.27 -9.07
N LEU A 60 9.77 2.43 -8.48
CA LEU A 60 8.91 2.57 -7.32
C LEU A 60 7.60 3.21 -7.73
N ILE A 61 6.50 2.49 -7.62
CA ILE A 61 5.16 2.99 -7.89
C ILE A 61 4.46 3.29 -6.58
N MET A 62 4.13 4.55 -6.37
CA MET A 62 3.55 5.02 -5.12
C MET A 62 2.10 5.39 -5.29
N SER A 63 1.25 4.94 -4.36
CA SER A 63 -0.16 5.30 -4.31
C SER A 63 -0.59 5.72 -2.91
N HIS A 64 -1.68 6.48 -2.81
CA HIS A 64 -2.11 7.12 -1.57
C HIS A 64 -2.84 6.19 -0.60
N ASN A 65 -3.28 5.00 -1.01
CA ASN A 65 -3.96 4.04 -0.15
C ASN A 65 -3.61 2.58 -0.43
N LYS A 66 -3.86 1.71 0.55
CA LYS A 66 -3.53 0.27 0.50
C LYS A 66 -4.30 -0.47 -0.60
N THR A 67 -5.56 -0.11 -0.86
CA THR A 67 -6.42 -0.78 -1.87
C THR A 67 -5.91 -0.55 -3.28
N LEU A 68 -5.55 0.70 -3.63
CA LEU A 68 -4.95 0.99 -4.93
C LEU A 68 -3.58 0.34 -5.09
N CYS A 69 -2.77 0.29 -4.02
CA CYS A 69 -1.50 -0.44 -4.04
C CYS A 69 -1.72 -1.92 -4.36
N ALA A 70 -2.73 -2.57 -3.75
CA ALA A 70 -3.05 -3.98 -4.01
C ALA A 70 -3.51 -4.20 -5.47
N GLN A 71 -4.35 -3.32 -6.00
CA GLN A 71 -4.76 -3.36 -7.40
C GLN A 71 -3.57 -3.22 -8.34
N LEU A 72 -2.72 -2.21 -8.13
CA LEU A 72 -1.52 -1.99 -8.95
C LEU A 72 -0.58 -3.20 -8.87
N TYR A 73 -0.39 -3.77 -7.68
CA TYR A 73 0.44 -4.95 -7.48
C TYR A 73 -0.04 -6.13 -8.33
N SER A 74 -1.34 -6.42 -8.31
CA SER A 74 -1.93 -7.50 -9.12
C SER A 74 -1.79 -7.22 -10.63
N GLU A 75 -2.06 -5.98 -11.07
CA GLU A 75 -1.92 -5.59 -12.48
C GLU A 75 -0.45 -5.68 -12.94
N PHE A 76 0.50 -5.19 -12.16
CA PHE A 76 1.92 -5.26 -12.51
C PHE A 76 2.49 -6.68 -12.47
N LYS A 77 2.04 -7.54 -11.56
CA LYS A 77 2.39 -8.97 -11.59
C LYS A 77 1.92 -9.65 -12.87
N ALA A 78 0.72 -9.29 -13.36
CA ALA A 78 0.24 -9.82 -14.63
C ALA A 78 1.03 -9.30 -15.83
N PHE A 79 1.47 -8.03 -15.80
CA PHE A 79 2.30 -7.45 -16.86
C PHE A 79 3.76 -7.96 -16.84
N PHE A 80 4.30 -8.28 -15.68
CA PHE A 80 5.69 -8.69 -15.49
C PHE A 80 5.80 -10.02 -14.74
N PRO A 81 5.27 -11.14 -15.30
CA PRO A 81 5.21 -12.43 -14.62
C PRO A 81 6.58 -13.04 -14.34
N HIS A 82 7.62 -12.61 -15.06
CA HIS A 82 8.99 -13.13 -14.94
C HIS A 82 9.94 -12.19 -14.20
N ASN A 83 9.47 -10.99 -13.82
CA ASN A 83 10.25 -10.01 -13.07
C ASN A 83 9.77 -9.94 -11.61
N ARG A 84 10.54 -9.28 -10.77
CA ARG A 84 10.22 -9.10 -9.36
C ARG A 84 9.30 -7.92 -9.17
N VAL A 85 8.02 -8.22 -8.93
CA VAL A 85 7.03 -7.23 -8.52
C VAL A 85 6.80 -7.40 -7.04
N GLU A 86 7.15 -6.40 -6.26
CA GLU A 86 7.15 -6.41 -4.80
C GLU A 86 6.12 -5.46 -4.21
N TYR A 87 5.71 -5.75 -2.97
CA TYR A 87 4.66 -5.01 -2.27
C TYR A 87 5.17 -4.42 -0.97
N PHE A 88 5.11 -3.08 -0.82
CA PHE A 88 5.67 -2.38 0.31
C PHE A 88 4.70 -1.37 0.90
N ILE A 89 3.89 -1.80 1.86
CA ILE A 89 2.93 -0.94 2.57
C ILE A 89 3.20 -0.96 4.08
N SER A 90 2.46 -0.17 4.85
CA SER A 90 2.50 -0.27 6.32
C SER A 90 2.09 -1.68 6.77
N HIS A 91 2.95 -2.33 7.56
CA HIS A 91 2.74 -3.67 8.10
C HIS A 91 1.87 -3.70 9.35
N PHE A 92 1.36 -2.56 9.81
CA PHE A 92 0.46 -2.50 10.95
C PHE A 92 -0.99 -2.71 10.51
N ASP A 93 -1.67 -3.67 11.15
CA ASP A 93 -3.12 -3.82 11.08
C ASP A 93 -3.82 -2.73 11.87
N TYR A 94 -3.31 -2.51 13.08
CA TYR A 94 -3.70 -1.43 13.95
C TYR A 94 -2.45 -0.66 14.39
N TYR A 95 -2.54 0.65 14.36
CA TYR A 95 -1.45 1.52 14.81
C TYR A 95 -2.00 2.72 15.56
N GLN A 96 -1.80 2.72 16.89
CA GLN A 96 -1.97 3.88 17.73
C GLN A 96 -0.58 4.39 18.12
N PRO A 97 -0.14 5.52 17.57
CA PRO A 97 1.15 6.07 17.95
C PRO A 97 1.14 6.51 19.41
N GLU A 98 2.28 6.34 20.08
CA GLU A 98 2.45 6.94 21.39
C GLU A 98 2.27 8.45 21.33
N SER A 99 1.60 9.02 22.32
CA SER A 99 1.36 10.46 22.42
C SER A 99 1.18 10.89 23.85
N TYR A 100 1.44 12.17 24.12
CA TYR A 100 1.20 12.75 25.42
C TYR A 100 0.35 14.01 25.31
N ILE A 101 -0.68 14.11 26.15
CA ILE A 101 -1.58 15.26 26.21
C ILE A 101 -1.32 16.04 27.50
N PRO A 102 -0.46 17.08 27.47
CA PRO A 102 0.00 17.77 28.70
C PRO A 102 -1.14 18.34 29.55
N ARG A 103 -2.19 18.88 28.92
CA ARG A 103 -3.35 19.46 29.64
C ARG A 103 -4.11 18.44 30.50
N ARG A 104 -3.98 17.15 30.23
CA ARG A 104 -4.69 16.06 30.93
C ARG A 104 -3.74 15.15 31.69
N ASP A 105 -2.43 15.40 31.62
CA ASP A 105 -1.35 14.49 32.07
C ASP A 105 -1.62 13.05 31.62
N LEU A 106 -2.04 12.88 30.36
CA LEU A 106 -2.43 11.60 29.81
C LEU A 106 -1.38 11.13 28.80
N PHE A 107 -0.65 10.08 29.16
CA PHE A 107 0.22 9.36 28.23
C PHE A 107 -0.57 8.22 27.58
N ILE A 108 -0.58 8.20 26.26
CA ILE A 108 -1.15 7.14 25.43
C ILE A 108 0.03 6.29 24.95
N GLU A 109 0.10 5.06 25.42
CA GLU A 109 1.15 4.14 25.02
C GLU A 109 0.97 3.74 23.54
N LYS A 110 2.09 3.46 22.86
CA LYS A 110 2.05 2.86 21.52
C LYS A 110 1.36 1.52 21.59
N ASP A 111 0.27 1.40 20.86
CA ASP A 111 -0.42 0.13 20.64
C ASP A 111 -0.42 -0.20 19.15
N SER A 112 0.07 -1.38 18.79
CA SER A 112 0.19 -1.78 17.40
C SER A 112 0.17 -3.30 17.30
N SER A 113 -0.59 -3.81 16.32
CA SER A 113 -0.48 -5.18 15.85
C SER A 113 0.26 -5.23 14.53
N ILE A 114 1.27 -6.08 14.45
CA ILE A 114 2.03 -6.32 13.22
C ILE A 114 1.33 -7.44 12.47
N ASN A 115 1.23 -7.28 11.17
CA ASN A 115 0.77 -8.32 10.26
C ASN A 115 1.99 -9.04 9.69
N ASP A 116 2.18 -10.28 10.05
CA ASP A 116 3.34 -11.09 9.67
C ASP A 116 3.48 -11.24 8.15
N ASP A 117 2.36 -11.33 7.40
CA ASP A 117 2.38 -11.44 5.95
C ASP A 117 2.84 -10.12 5.29
N LEU A 118 2.39 -8.99 5.83
CA LEU A 118 2.84 -7.68 5.35
C LEU A 118 4.30 -7.39 5.72
N GLU A 119 4.76 -7.84 6.89
CA GLU A 119 6.16 -7.75 7.27
C GLU A 119 7.03 -8.59 6.33
N ARG A 120 6.61 -9.83 6.03
CA ARG A 120 7.27 -10.68 5.03
C ARG A 120 7.38 -10.01 3.66
N LEU A 121 6.29 -9.42 3.16
CA LEU A 121 6.30 -8.72 1.87
C LEU A 121 7.24 -7.51 1.87
N ARG A 122 7.35 -6.79 2.99
CA ARG A 122 8.32 -5.70 3.13
C ARG A 122 9.76 -6.19 3.14
N LEU A 123 10.04 -7.29 3.83
CA LEU A 123 11.36 -7.94 3.82
C LEU A 123 11.69 -8.46 2.41
N SER A 124 10.73 -9.08 1.71
CA SER A 124 10.87 -9.49 0.32
C SER A 124 11.26 -8.31 -0.57
N ALA A 125 10.58 -7.17 -0.44
CA ALA A 125 10.85 -5.98 -1.24
C ALA A 125 12.28 -5.43 -0.99
N THR A 126 12.68 -5.27 0.27
CA THR A 126 14.04 -4.79 0.59
C THR A 126 15.12 -5.77 0.15
N THR A 127 14.89 -7.07 0.31
CA THR A 127 15.76 -8.15 -0.15
C THR A 127 15.93 -8.14 -1.67
N SER A 128 14.82 -8.03 -2.40
CA SER A 128 14.83 -7.98 -3.87
C SER A 128 15.59 -6.77 -4.39
N LEU A 129 15.42 -5.59 -3.77
CA LEU A 129 16.15 -4.37 -4.14
C LEU A 129 17.67 -4.48 -3.95
N LEU A 130 18.12 -5.23 -2.95
CA LEU A 130 19.54 -5.43 -2.67
C LEU A 130 20.17 -6.52 -3.57
N GLY A 131 19.37 -7.47 -4.01
CA GLY A 131 19.87 -8.64 -4.76
C GLY A 131 19.70 -8.58 -6.27
N TYR A 132 18.82 -7.72 -6.79
CA TYR A 132 18.39 -7.75 -8.18
C TYR A 132 18.15 -6.36 -8.76
N ASP A 133 18.25 -6.27 -10.11
CA ASP A 133 18.04 -5.03 -10.84
C ASP A 133 16.65 -4.94 -11.49
N ASP A 134 15.98 -6.08 -11.67
CA ASP A 134 14.67 -6.19 -12.34
C ASP A 134 13.49 -6.07 -11.38
N VAL A 135 13.51 -5.05 -10.50
CA VAL A 135 12.56 -4.91 -9.40
C VAL A 135 11.60 -3.75 -9.64
N ILE A 136 10.31 -4.03 -9.49
CA ILE A 136 9.23 -3.04 -9.45
C ILE A 136 8.59 -3.13 -8.07
N VAL A 137 8.64 -2.05 -7.29
CA VAL A 137 8.03 -2.00 -5.97
C VAL A 137 6.74 -1.17 -6.01
N ILE A 138 5.64 -1.77 -5.58
CA ILE A 138 4.37 -1.05 -5.37
C ILE A 138 4.27 -0.67 -3.90
N ALA A 139 4.21 0.62 -3.61
CA ALA A 139 4.26 1.12 -2.25
C ALA A 139 3.15 2.12 -1.92
N SER A 140 2.76 2.16 -0.65
CA SER A 140 2.01 3.29 -0.12
C SER A 140 2.97 4.39 0.35
N VAL A 141 2.42 5.51 0.80
CA VAL A 141 3.20 6.60 1.40
C VAL A 141 4.09 6.16 2.58
N SER A 142 3.92 4.93 3.10
CA SER A 142 4.78 4.35 4.12
C SER A 142 6.23 4.12 3.66
N ALA A 143 6.50 4.10 2.35
CA ALA A 143 7.86 4.08 1.80
C ALA A 143 8.70 5.29 2.18
N ASN A 144 8.04 6.36 2.60
CA ASN A 144 8.63 7.63 3.04
C ASN A 144 9.20 7.59 4.48
N TYR A 145 8.87 6.56 5.26
CA TYR A 145 9.35 6.40 6.63
C TYR A 145 10.74 5.76 6.70
N GLY A 146 11.44 6.06 7.81
CA GLY A 146 12.77 5.55 8.09
C GLY A 146 12.87 4.02 8.06
N LEU A 147 13.92 3.53 7.43
CA LEU A 147 14.37 2.15 7.41
C LEU A 147 15.78 2.05 7.97
N GLY A 148 16.28 0.82 8.12
CA GLY A 148 17.69 0.58 8.42
C GLY A 148 18.61 1.09 7.31
N ASN A 149 19.91 1.22 7.62
CA ASN A 149 20.93 1.57 6.64
C ASN A 149 21.10 0.41 5.64
N PRO A 150 20.89 0.59 4.32
CA PRO A 150 21.04 -0.48 3.34
C PRO A 150 22.47 -1.02 3.26
N GLU A 151 23.50 -0.21 3.48
CA GLU A 151 24.90 -0.66 3.51
C GLU A 151 25.20 -1.55 4.72
N GLU A 152 24.67 -1.21 5.90
CA GLU A 152 24.81 -2.06 7.10
C GLU A 152 24.04 -3.39 6.92
N TYR A 153 22.88 -3.34 6.28
CA TYR A 153 22.13 -4.55 5.94
C TYR A 153 22.91 -5.45 4.98
N LEU A 154 23.60 -4.88 3.97
CA LEU A 154 24.48 -5.64 3.06
C LEU A 154 25.66 -6.31 3.79
N LYS A 155 26.24 -5.67 4.81
CA LYS A 155 27.34 -6.27 5.59
C LYS A 155 26.91 -7.49 6.41
N VAL A 156 25.65 -7.52 6.80
CA VAL A 156 25.08 -8.65 7.56
C VAL A 156 24.71 -9.81 6.63
N MET A 157 24.41 -9.55 5.36
CA MET A 157 24.10 -10.59 4.37
C MET A 157 25.29 -11.53 4.14
N GLU A 158 24.99 -12.77 3.79
CA GLU A 158 26.00 -13.81 3.63
C GLU A 158 25.82 -14.57 2.31
N LYS A 159 26.86 -14.59 1.47
CA LYS A 159 26.88 -15.41 0.27
C LYS A 159 27.59 -16.72 0.55
N ILE A 160 26.92 -17.82 0.33
CA ILE A 160 27.39 -19.18 0.60
C ILE A 160 27.52 -19.94 -0.71
N LYS A 161 28.60 -20.71 -0.84
CA LYS A 161 28.87 -21.51 -2.05
C LYS A 161 29.20 -22.96 -1.68
N VAL A 162 28.82 -23.87 -2.55
CA VAL A 162 29.25 -25.26 -2.47
C VAL A 162 30.78 -25.35 -2.61
N GLY A 163 31.42 -26.19 -1.79
CA GLY A 163 32.88 -26.34 -1.73
C GLY A 163 33.60 -25.29 -0.88
N GLU A 164 32.87 -24.34 -0.27
CA GLU A 164 33.46 -23.34 0.62
C GLU A 164 33.79 -23.94 1.98
N LYS A 165 35.02 -23.69 2.46
CA LYS A 165 35.42 -24.07 3.84
C LYS A 165 34.94 -23.05 4.84
N ARG A 166 34.11 -23.49 5.77
CA ARG A 166 33.49 -22.64 6.78
C ARG A 166 33.23 -23.41 8.06
N ALA A 167 33.79 -22.95 9.16
CA ALA A 167 33.56 -23.59 10.45
C ALA A 167 32.04 -23.58 10.81
N TYR A 168 31.47 -24.78 11.01
CA TYR A 168 30.05 -25.00 11.28
C TYR A 168 29.50 -24.12 12.41
N LYS A 169 30.24 -24.03 13.55
CA LYS A 169 29.80 -23.19 14.69
C LYS A 169 29.78 -21.70 14.35
N SER A 170 30.75 -21.23 13.57
CA SER A 170 30.82 -19.83 13.13
C SER A 170 29.63 -19.47 12.23
N PHE A 171 29.24 -20.41 11.37
CA PHE A 171 28.05 -20.25 10.53
C PHE A 171 26.77 -20.11 11.33
N LEU A 172 26.55 -20.94 12.36
CA LEU A 172 25.37 -20.84 13.22
C LEU A 172 25.32 -19.51 13.98
N LEU A 173 26.48 -19.01 14.47
CA LEU A 173 26.56 -17.70 15.11
C LEU A 173 26.22 -16.58 14.12
N LYS A 174 26.67 -16.70 12.86
CA LYS A 174 26.34 -15.74 11.82
C LYS A 174 24.84 -15.66 11.54
N LEU A 175 24.13 -16.77 11.52
CA LEU A 175 22.67 -16.79 11.40
C LEU A 175 21.98 -16.02 12.55
N VAL A 176 22.48 -16.17 13.77
CA VAL A 176 21.96 -15.41 14.93
C VAL A 176 22.24 -13.90 14.77
N GLU A 177 23.44 -13.50 14.31
CA GLU A 177 23.75 -12.09 13.97
C GLU A 177 22.82 -11.53 12.88
N MET A 178 22.42 -12.37 11.93
CA MET A 178 21.47 -12.03 10.88
C MET A 178 20.03 -11.92 11.39
N GLY A 179 19.77 -12.18 12.68
CA GLY A 179 18.47 -12.10 13.32
C GLY A 179 17.61 -13.37 13.21
N TYR A 180 18.20 -14.49 12.75
CA TYR A 180 17.49 -15.78 12.77
C TYR A 180 17.47 -16.37 14.16
N SER A 181 16.31 -16.89 14.58
CA SER A 181 16.16 -17.61 15.84
C SER A 181 16.44 -19.11 15.65
N ARG A 182 17.23 -19.69 16.55
CA ARG A 182 17.41 -21.15 16.56
C ARG A 182 16.20 -21.81 17.18
N ASN A 183 15.50 -22.66 16.45
CA ASN A 183 14.34 -23.40 16.95
C ASN A 183 14.30 -24.80 16.34
N GLU A 184 14.40 -25.82 17.21
CA GLU A 184 14.41 -27.22 16.78
C GLU A 184 12.97 -27.81 16.73
N VAL A 185 12.01 -27.16 17.38
CA VAL A 185 10.63 -27.66 17.54
C VAL A 185 9.68 -26.99 16.56
N VAL A 186 9.67 -25.65 16.54
CA VAL A 186 8.83 -24.87 15.64
C VAL A 186 9.73 -24.31 14.55
N PHE A 187 9.55 -24.79 13.33
CA PHE A 187 10.32 -24.37 12.18
C PHE A 187 9.46 -23.45 11.30
N ASP A 188 9.55 -22.19 11.56
CA ASP A 188 8.81 -21.10 10.93
C ASP A 188 9.73 -20.02 10.35
N ARG A 189 9.16 -19.00 9.73
CA ARG A 189 9.90 -17.92 9.09
C ARG A 189 10.85 -17.20 10.07
N GLY A 190 12.05 -16.89 9.60
CA GLY A 190 13.08 -16.24 10.41
C GLY A 190 13.71 -17.17 11.45
N SER A 191 13.49 -18.49 11.33
CA SER A 191 14.14 -19.48 12.17
C SER A 191 15.12 -20.37 11.39
N PHE A 192 16.02 -21.01 12.13
CA PHE A 192 16.84 -22.12 11.62
C PHE A 192 16.89 -23.27 12.62
N ARG A 193 17.11 -24.45 12.11
CA ARG A 193 17.38 -25.64 12.93
C ARG A 193 18.66 -26.33 12.44
N ALA A 194 19.36 -26.96 13.34
CA ALA A 194 20.64 -27.60 13.10
C ALA A 194 20.59 -29.05 13.57
N THR A 195 20.57 -30.01 12.64
CA THR A 195 20.46 -31.43 12.94
C THR A 195 21.64 -32.18 12.32
N GLY A 196 22.58 -32.64 13.16
CA GLY A 196 23.81 -33.23 12.66
C GLY A 196 24.66 -32.25 11.86
N GLU A 197 24.96 -32.60 10.63
CA GLU A 197 25.70 -31.76 9.67
C GLU A 197 24.81 -30.94 8.74
N CYS A 198 23.49 -30.92 8.98
CA CYS A 198 22.52 -30.19 8.18
C CYS A 198 22.02 -28.96 8.95
N VAL A 199 21.91 -27.83 8.23
CA VAL A 199 21.28 -26.61 8.71
C VAL A 199 20.14 -26.23 7.78
N ASP A 200 18.91 -26.29 8.29
CA ASP A 200 17.73 -25.81 7.60
C ASP A 200 17.44 -24.38 8.01
N ILE A 201 17.29 -23.49 7.05
CA ILE A 201 17.05 -22.04 7.25
C ILE A 201 15.75 -21.69 6.59
N PHE A 202 14.80 -21.17 7.37
CA PHE A 202 13.55 -20.64 6.83
C PHE A 202 13.65 -19.14 6.69
N PRO A 203 13.82 -18.62 5.44
CA PRO A 203 13.99 -17.18 5.23
C PRO A 203 12.79 -16.39 5.73
N ALA A 204 13.02 -15.24 6.37
CA ALA A 204 11.93 -14.39 6.86
C ALA A 204 11.10 -13.74 5.73
N TYR A 205 11.64 -13.66 4.53
CA TYR A 205 11.03 -13.08 3.34
C TYR A 205 10.28 -14.09 2.44
N ASN A 206 10.28 -15.38 2.81
CA ASN A 206 9.63 -16.45 2.03
C ASN A 206 8.71 -17.28 2.97
N ASP A 207 7.60 -17.75 2.48
CA ASP A 207 6.63 -18.60 3.21
C ASP A 207 6.44 -19.98 2.59
N ALA A 208 6.99 -20.20 1.40
CA ALA A 208 6.82 -21.44 0.65
C ALA A 208 8.04 -22.35 0.65
N GLU A 209 9.23 -21.78 0.86
CA GLU A 209 10.49 -22.51 0.66
C GLU A 209 11.45 -22.30 1.82
N PHE A 210 12.23 -23.33 2.17
CA PHE A 210 13.38 -23.23 3.06
C PHE A 210 14.66 -23.72 2.38
N ILE A 211 15.79 -23.26 2.90
CA ILE A 211 17.13 -23.58 2.36
C ILE A 211 17.78 -24.58 3.29
N ARG A 212 18.25 -25.70 2.74
CA ARG A 212 19.07 -26.69 3.45
C ARG A 212 20.51 -26.56 3.00
N ILE A 213 21.42 -26.48 3.98
CA ILE A 213 22.88 -26.47 3.79
C ILE A 213 23.42 -27.71 4.51
N GLU A 214 24.09 -28.55 3.76
CA GLU A 214 24.72 -29.78 4.24
C GLU A 214 26.23 -29.56 4.33
N PHE A 215 26.80 -29.89 5.46
CA PHE A 215 28.22 -29.77 5.74
C PHE A 215 28.89 -31.16 5.75
N PHE A 216 30.12 -31.24 5.30
CA PHE A 216 31.02 -32.35 5.57
C PHE A 216 32.22 -31.81 6.33
N GLY A 217 32.21 -31.96 7.67
CA GLY A 217 33.14 -31.27 8.54
C GLY A 217 32.98 -29.73 8.49
N ASP A 218 33.99 -29.03 8.02
CA ASP A 218 33.97 -27.57 7.83
C ASP A 218 33.81 -27.16 6.36
N GLU A 219 33.37 -28.06 5.48
CA GLU A 219 33.12 -27.77 4.07
C GLU A 219 31.63 -27.88 3.74
N ILE A 220 31.12 -26.93 2.96
CA ILE A 220 29.73 -26.96 2.48
C ILE A 220 29.64 -27.91 1.28
N GLU A 221 29.04 -29.08 1.52
CA GLU A 221 28.92 -30.14 0.50
C GLU A 221 27.76 -29.88 -0.45
N ARG A 222 26.64 -29.34 0.07
CA ARG A 222 25.41 -29.19 -0.71
C ARG A 222 24.55 -28.03 -0.22
N ILE A 223 23.92 -27.35 -1.19
CA ILE A 223 22.90 -26.34 -0.95
C ILE A 223 21.66 -26.72 -1.76
N ALA A 224 20.49 -26.82 -1.11
CA ALA A 224 19.24 -27.16 -1.79
C ALA A 224 18.06 -26.37 -1.22
N VAL A 225 17.07 -26.12 -2.06
CA VAL A 225 15.80 -25.48 -1.72
C VAL A 225 14.74 -26.53 -1.62
N PHE A 226 13.96 -26.47 -0.55
CA PHE A 226 12.88 -27.41 -0.22
C PHE A 226 11.56 -26.68 -0.12
N ASP A 227 10.48 -27.35 -0.49
CA ASP A 227 9.13 -26.89 -0.21
C ASP A 227 8.87 -26.95 1.32
N ALA A 228 8.32 -25.88 1.89
CA ALA A 228 8.12 -25.77 3.33
C ALA A 228 7.01 -26.71 3.84
N LEU A 229 5.99 -26.99 3.03
CA LEU A 229 4.83 -27.81 3.39
C LEU A 229 5.09 -29.29 3.12
N GLU A 230 5.47 -29.63 1.88
CA GLU A 230 5.67 -31.00 1.42
C GLU A 230 7.05 -31.55 1.80
N ARG A 231 8.00 -30.66 2.10
CA ARG A 231 9.40 -30.97 2.42
C ARG A 231 10.15 -31.71 1.31
N ASN A 232 9.70 -31.56 0.07
CA ASN A 232 10.35 -32.09 -1.11
C ASN A 232 11.45 -31.13 -1.58
N GLU A 233 12.55 -31.70 -2.10
CA GLU A 233 13.60 -30.93 -2.77
C GLU A 233 13.06 -30.34 -4.08
N ILE A 234 13.10 -29.01 -4.19
CA ILE A 234 12.68 -28.28 -5.39
C ILE A 234 13.85 -28.17 -6.38
N LYS A 235 15.02 -27.72 -5.87
CA LYS A 235 16.21 -27.48 -6.70
C LYS A 235 17.49 -27.48 -5.88
N ARG A 236 18.62 -27.75 -6.55
CA ARG A 236 19.98 -27.59 -6.00
C ARG A 236 20.57 -26.27 -6.49
N LEU A 237 21.41 -25.68 -5.67
CA LEU A 237 22.08 -24.41 -5.95
C LEU A 237 23.58 -24.58 -5.76
N ASP A 238 24.38 -23.95 -6.64
CA ASP A 238 25.83 -23.83 -6.46
C ASP A 238 26.20 -22.76 -5.44
N SER A 239 25.32 -21.77 -5.28
CA SER A 239 25.47 -20.73 -4.26
C SER A 239 24.13 -20.12 -3.89
N VAL A 240 24.03 -19.56 -2.67
CA VAL A 240 22.85 -18.85 -2.18
C VAL A 240 23.27 -17.59 -1.46
N MET A 241 22.47 -16.53 -1.60
CA MET A 241 22.56 -15.33 -0.76
C MET A 241 21.57 -15.46 0.37
N LEU A 242 22.05 -15.43 1.61
CA LEU A 242 21.23 -15.35 2.81
C LEU A 242 21.06 -13.88 3.21
N TYR A 243 19.85 -13.47 3.43
CA TYR A 243 19.48 -12.12 3.83
C TYR A 243 19.08 -12.11 5.30
N ALA A 244 19.24 -10.97 5.97
CA ALA A 244 18.86 -10.83 7.38
C ALA A 244 17.36 -11.01 7.60
N ALA A 245 17.00 -11.57 8.76
CA ALA A 245 15.61 -11.83 9.15
C ALA A 245 14.86 -10.57 9.65
N SER A 246 15.55 -9.42 9.83
CA SER A 246 14.96 -8.16 10.29
C SER A 246 15.50 -6.98 9.49
N GLN A 247 14.65 -5.97 9.26
CA GLN A 247 15.05 -4.71 8.60
C GLN A 247 16.04 -3.86 9.42
N PHE A 248 16.15 -4.11 10.73
CA PHE A 248 17.05 -3.42 11.64
C PHE A 248 18.22 -4.29 12.10
N ALA A 249 18.50 -5.40 11.42
CA ALA A 249 19.66 -6.22 11.71
C ALA A 249 20.95 -5.40 11.44
N VAL A 250 21.80 -5.31 12.46
CA VAL A 250 23.10 -4.63 12.40
C VAL A 250 24.17 -5.53 13.01
N GLY A 251 25.40 -5.43 12.52
CA GLY A 251 26.52 -6.16 13.09
C GLY A 251 26.83 -5.74 14.53
N SER A 252 27.50 -6.63 15.28
CA SER A 252 27.82 -6.42 16.70
C SER A 252 28.62 -5.15 16.98
N GLU A 253 29.52 -4.78 16.08
CA GLU A 253 30.32 -3.53 16.21
C GLU A 253 29.41 -2.30 16.15
N ARG A 254 28.48 -2.26 15.18
CA ARG A 254 27.52 -1.16 15.03
C ARG A 254 26.56 -1.08 16.19
N LEU A 255 26.12 -2.23 16.73
CA LEU A 255 25.28 -2.32 17.92
C LEU A 255 25.95 -1.67 19.13
N ASN A 256 27.21 -2.01 19.39
CA ASN A 256 27.97 -1.45 20.50
C ASN A 256 28.16 0.08 20.37
N LEU A 257 28.43 0.57 19.17
CA LEU A 257 28.49 2.01 18.88
C LEU A 257 27.16 2.71 19.13
N ALA A 258 26.05 2.08 18.75
CA ALA A 258 24.72 2.61 18.97
C ALA A 258 24.39 2.70 20.47
N ILE A 259 24.66 1.65 21.25
CA ILE A 259 24.45 1.63 22.70
C ILE A 259 25.21 2.79 23.35
N LYS A 260 26.51 2.91 23.09
CA LYS A 260 27.32 4.00 23.63
C LYS A 260 26.79 5.38 23.25
N SER A 261 26.37 5.56 21.99
CA SER A 261 25.86 6.84 21.53
C SER A 261 24.49 7.18 22.17
N ILE A 262 23.65 6.18 22.50
CA ILE A 262 22.41 6.37 23.26
C ILE A 262 22.70 6.77 24.70
N GLU A 263 23.71 6.15 25.37
CA GLU A 263 24.16 6.48 26.72
C GLU A 263 24.66 7.92 26.79
N ASP A 264 25.47 8.34 25.82
CA ASP A 264 26.00 9.70 25.72
C ASP A 264 24.87 10.74 25.56
N GLU A 265 23.88 10.47 24.68
CA GLU A 265 22.73 11.35 24.51
C GLU A 265 21.86 11.41 25.78
N LEU A 266 21.63 10.25 26.43
CA LEU A 266 20.92 10.19 27.70
C LEU A 266 21.56 11.06 28.76
N ALA A 267 22.87 10.92 28.95
CA ALA A 267 23.62 11.71 29.94
C ALA A 267 23.48 13.23 29.70
N LEU A 268 23.60 13.66 28.45
CA LEU A 268 23.40 15.06 28.06
C LEU A 268 21.97 15.54 28.35
N ARG A 269 20.96 14.73 28.02
CA ARG A 269 19.54 15.11 28.19
C ARG A 269 19.14 15.12 29.67
N LEU A 270 19.63 14.19 30.46
CA LEU A 270 19.42 14.17 31.92
C LEU A 270 20.05 15.39 32.59
N LYS A 271 21.27 15.79 32.19
CA LYS A 271 21.89 17.02 32.65
C LYS A 271 21.02 18.24 32.36
N PHE A 272 20.50 18.35 31.12
CA PHE A 272 19.58 19.42 30.71
C PHE A 272 18.32 19.48 31.58
N PHE A 273 17.65 18.36 31.86
CA PHE A 273 16.45 18.35 32.73
C PHE A 273 16.78 18.73 34.16
N LYS A 274 17.92 18.30 34.69
CA LYS A 274 18.41 18.67 36.04
C LYS A 274 18.67 20.18 36.16
N GLU A 275 19.28 20.79 35.15
CA GLU A 275 19.54 22.24 35.10
C GLU A 275 18.27 23.08 34.98
N GLN A 276 17.21 22.51 34.43
CA GLN A 276 15.87 23.13 34.29
C GLN A 276 14.92 22.80 35.45
N ASP A 277 15.39 22.11 36.49
CA ASP A 277 14.58 21.63 37.65
C ASP A 277 13.41 20.75 37.26
N LYS A 278 13.49 20.02 36.12
CA LYS A 278 12.49 19.11 35.58
C LYS A 278 12.72 17.66 36.04
N MET A 279 12.57 17.44 37.36
CA MET A 279 12.90 16.13 37.96
C MET A 279 11.95 15.00 37.54
N LEU A 280 10.69 15.30 37.19
CA LEU A 280 9.76 14.30 36.70
C LEU A 280 10.17 13.76 35.33
N GLU A 281 10.50 14.66 34.40
CA GLU A 281 11.00 14.33 33.06
C GLU A 281 12.35 13.61 33.10
N TYR A 282 13.20 14.04 34.03
CA TYR A 282 14.48 13.37 34.31
C TYR A 282 14.28 11.90 34.66
N ASN A 283 13.43 11.60 35.65
CA ASN A 283 13.19 10.23 36.09
C ASN A 283 12.50 9.37 35.05
N ARG A 284 11.51 9.91 34.35
CA ARG A 284 10.82 9.21 33.23
C ARG A 284 11.80 8.78 32.17
N LEU A 285 12.61 9.73 31.68
CA LEU A 285 13.56 9.47 30.61
C LEU A 285 14.63 8.47 31.03
N LYS A 286 15.18 8.64 32.24
CA LYS A 286 16.20 7.74 32.78
C LYS A 286 15.72 6.30 32.85
N GLN A 287 14.60 6.05 33.55
CA GLN A 287 14.05 4.72 33.72
C GLN A 287 13.75 4.04 32.38
N ARG A 288 13.13 4.78 31.47
CA ARG A 288 12.74 4.23 30.17
C ARG A 288 13.95 3.87 29.32
N THR A 289 14.90 4.79 29.21
CA THR A 289 16.06 4.57 28.33
C THR A 289 17.02 3.53 28.89
N GLU A 290 17.25 3.47 30.23
CA GLU A 290 18.04 2.43 30.85
C GLU A 290 17.44 1.04 30.61
N HIS A 291 16.11 0.88 30.78
CA HIS A 291 15.43 -0.38 30.48
C HIS A 291 15.54 -0.76 28.99
N ASP A 292 15.34 0.20 28.07
CA ASP A 292 15.49 -0.04 26.64
C ASP A 292 16.92 -0.47 26.28
N LEU A 293 17.96 0.13 26.91
CA LEU A 293 19.37 -0.24 26.74
C LEU A 293 19.69 -1.65 27.25
N GLU A 294 19.11 -2.06 28.40
CA GLU A 294 19.24 -3.43 28.91
C GLU A 294 18.67 -4.44 27.89
N MET A 295 17.49 -4.17 27.35
CA MET A 295 16.87 -5.03 26.34
C MET A 295 17.70 -5.09 25.05
N ILE A 296 18.17 -3.95 24.55
CA ILE A 296 19.01 -3.88 23.35
C ILE A 296 20.32 -4.66 23.56
N SER A 297 20.95 -4.53 24.72
CA SER A 297 22.19 -5.25 25.05
C SER A 297 21.99 -6.75 25.13
N ALA A 298 20.84 -7.20 25.66
CA ALA A 298 20.53 -8.62 25.86
C ALA A 298 20.03 -9.33 24.59
N THR A 299 19.21 -8.64 23.78
CA THR A 299 18.47 -9.26 22.67
C THR A 299 18.70 -8.59 21.30
N GLY A 300 19.39 -7.45 21.28
CA GLY A 300 19.56 -6.61 20.08
C GLY A 300 18.35 -5.73 19.75
N VAL A 301 17.22 -5.88 20.44
CA VAL A 301 15.97 -5.18 20.15
C VAL A 301 15.26 -4.71 21.43
N CYS A 302 14.42 -3.68 21.31
CA CYS A 302 13.50 -3.24 22.36
C CYS A 302 12.18 -2.77 21.78
N LYS A 303 11.13 -2.67 22.59
CA LYS A 303 9.83 -2.09 22.18
C LYS A 303 10.01 -0.60 21.83
N GLY A 304 9.82 -0.24 20.55
CA GLY A 304 10.04 1.13 20.07
C GLY A 304 11.46 1.43 19.65
N ILE A 305 12.24 0.41 19.24
CA ILE A 305 13.61 0.53 18.74
C ILE A 305 13.76 1.60 17.65
N GLU A 306 12.70 1.85 16.89
CA GLU A 306 12.67 2.89 15.86
C GLU A 306 12.96 4.30 16.41
N ASN A 307 12.71 4.57 17.70
CA ASN A 307 13.05 5.85 18.31
C ASN A 307 14.57 6.06 18.48
N TYR A 308 15.35 5.00 18.36
CA TYR A 308 16.80 5.00 18.40
C TYR A 308 17.43 4.82 17.01
N ALA A 309 16.64 4.83 15.93
CA ALA A 309 17.07 4.54 14.56
C ALA A 309 18.29 5.35 14.12
N ARG A 310 18.42 6.63 14.53
CA ARG A 310 19.57 7.47 14.25
C ARG A 310 20.89 6.83 14.73
N HIS A 311 20.90 6.27 15.93
CA HIS A 311 22.10 5.66 16.52
C HIS A 311 22.48 4.37 15.78
N PHE A 312 21.49 3.56 15.39
CA PHE A 312 21.72 2.35 14.62
C PHE A 312 22.19 2.63 13.19
N THR A 313 21.69 3.69 12.57
CA THR A 313 22.05 4.06 11.19
C THR A 313 23.34 4.89 11.11
N GLY A 314 23.82 5.48 12.23
CA GLY A 314 25.00 6.32 12.26
C GLY A 314 24.85 7.72 11.73
N LYS A 315 23.62 8.17 11.53
CA LYS A 315 23.36 9.51 11.02
C LYS A 315 23.51 10.60 12.09
N ALA A 316 23.89 11.79 11.63
CA ALA A 316 23.94 12.98 12.47
C ALA A 316 22.51 13.47 12.83
N PRO A 317 22.36 14.26 13.92
CA PRO A 317 21.08 14.89 14.24
C PRO A 317 20.52 15.72 13.08
N ASN A 318 19.22 15.60 12.81
CA ASN A 318 18.49 16.25 11.72
C ASN A 318 18.88 15.82 10.29
N GLU A 319 19.78 14.87 10.13
CA GLU A 319 20.10 14.31 8.81
C GLU A 319 18.90 13.55 8.25
N THR A 320 18.81 13.51 6.91
CA THR A 320 17.73 12.78 6.21
C THR A 320 17.79 11.29 6.54
N PRO A 321 16.72 10.69 7.08
CA PRO A 321 16.71 9.27 7.40
C PRO A 321 16.79 8.40 6.15
N PHE A 322 17.34 7.20 6.28
CA PHE A 322 17.25 6.19 5.23
C PHE A 322 15.81 5.73 5.05
N CYS A 323 15.41 5.53 3.82
CA CYS A 323 14.07 5.07 3.45
C CYS A 323 14.13 4.16 2.21
N LEU A 324 13.01 3.74 1.68
CA LEU A 324 12.96 2.82 0.54
C LEU A 324 13.68 3.36 -0.72
N PHE A 325 13.75 4.67 -0.88
CA PHE A 325 14.48 5.32 -2.00
C PHE A 325 15.98 5.04 -1.93
N ASP A 326 16.55 4.90 -0.73
CA ASP A 326 17.97 4.65 -0.54
C ASP A 326 18.32 3.18 -0.86
N TYR A 327 17.38 2.24 -0.70
CA TYR A 327 17.50 0.87 -1.17
C TYR A 327 17.40 0.75 -2.70
N LEU A 328 16.55 1.57 -3.33
CA LEU A 328 16.47 1.65 -4.79
C LEU A 328 17.73 2.24 -5.41
N GLY A 329 18.25 3.32 -4.84
CA GLY A 329 19.45 4.02 -5.29
C GLY A 329 20.77 3.39 -4.85
N ILE A 330 20.75 2.22 -4.20
CA ILE A 330 21.98 1.54 -3.78
C ILE A 330 22.87 1.22 -4.98
N PHE A 331 24.18 1.22 -4.80
CA PHE A 331 25.16 1.05 -5.88
C PHE A 331 25.07 2.13 -6.98
N GLU A 332 24.65 3.36 -6.62
CA GLU A 332 24.44 4.48 -7.56
C GLU A 332 23.44 4.15 -8.69
N ARG A 333 22.53 3.24 -8.43
CA ARG A 333 21.53 2.79 -9.39
C ARG A 333 20.53 3.88 -9.72
N GLU A 334 20.35 4.13 -11.01
CA GLU A 334 19.28 4.99 -11.51
C GLU A 334 17.93 4.26 -11.41
N PHE A 335 16.91 4.93 -10.92
CA PHE A 335 15.56 4.38 -10.78
C PHE A 335 14.47 5.39 -11.09
N LEU A 336 13.27 4.89 -11.35
CA LEU A 336 12.09 5.67 -11.67
C LEU A 336 11.10 5.66 -10.50
N VAL A 337 10.60 6.82 -10.12
CA VAL A 337 9.51 6.96 -9.15
C VAL A 337 8.25 7.38 -9.88
N ILE A 338 7.24 6.53 -9.87
CA ILE A 338 5.92 6.82 -10.43
C ILE A 338 4.97 7.13 -9.27
N VAL A 339 4.39 8.31 -9.29
CA VAL A 339 3.41 8.73 -8.27
C VAL A 339 2.02 8.66 -8.89
N ASP A 340 1.31 7.58 -8.59
CA ASP A 340 -0.06 7.39 -9.08
C ASP A 340 -1.05 8.23 -8.27
N GLU A 341 -2.10 8.70 -8.94
CA GLU A 341 -3.06 9.68 -8.42
C GLU A 341 -2.33 10.83 -7.68
N SER A 342 -1.33 11.41 -8.36
CA SER A 342 -0.36 12.36 -7.78
C SER A 342 -1.00 13.56 -7.10
N HIS A 343 -2.16 14.01 -7.62
CA HIS A 343 -2.97 15.10 -7.04
C HIS A 343 -3.45 14.83 -5.60
N VAL A 344 -3.49 13.57 -5.16
CA VAL A 344 -3.79 13.15 -3.78
C VAL A 344 -2.51 12.72 -3.06
N SER A 345 -1.64 11.95 -3.73
CA SER A 345 -0.45 11.36 -3.13
C SER A 345 0.55 12.41 -2.67
N LEU A 346 0.83 13.45 -3.49
CA LEU A 346 1.79 14.49 -3.14
C LEU A 346 1.38 15.35 -1.93
N PRO A 347 0.13 15.85 -1.82
CA PRO A 347 -0.33 16.53 -0.61
C PRO A 347 -0.27 15.66 0.65
N GLN A 348 -0.54 14.35 0.53
CA GLN A 348 -0.43 13.42 1.65
C GLN A 348 1.02 13.32 2.13
N PHE A 349 1.99 13.23 1.22
CA PHE A 349 3.42 13.29 1.56
C PHE A 349 3.77 14.55 2.34
N GLY A 350 3.32 15.71 1.86
CA GLY A 350 3.59 16.99 2.50
C GLY A 350 3.06 17.09 3.95
N GLY A 351 1.91 16.45 4.21
CA GLY A 351 1.27 16.49 5.54
C GLY A 351 1.90 15.57 6.59
N MET A 352 2.61 14.51 6.20
CA MET A 352 3.09 13.49 7.14
C MET A 352 4.12 14.00 8.13
N TYR A 353 5.11 14.75 7.66
CA TYR A 353 6.21 15.24 8.50
C TYR A 353 5.75 16.14 9.64
N ALA A 354 4.88 17.11 9.36
CA ALA A 354 4.42 18.07 10.36
C ALA A 354 3.64 17.40 11.50
N GLY A 355 2.78 16.43 11.18
CA GLY A 355 2.03 15.67 12.17
C GLY A 355 2.92 14.81 13.09
N ASP A 356 3.89 14.10 12.51
CA ASP A 356 4.81 13.26 13.28
C ASP A 356 5.73 14.11 14.18
N MET A 357 6.29 15.18 13.65
CA MET A 357 7.16 16.10 14.39
C MET A 357 6.42 16.75 15.58
N SER A 358 5.21 17.25 15.36
CA SER A 358 4.40 17.86 16.43
C SER A 358 4.18 16.90 17.60
N ARG A 359 3.80 15.67 17.31
CA ARG A 359 3.54 14.62 18.31
C ARG A 359 4.83 14.25 19.06
N LYS A 360 5.92 13.97 18.36
CA LYS A 360 7.20 13.56 18.95
C LYS A 360 7.89 14.67 19.75
N SER A 361 7.77 15.92 19.32
CA SER A 361 8.30 17.07 20.07
C SER A 361 7.75 17.13 21.49
N VAL A 362 6.46 16.86 21.66
CA VAL A 362 5.84 16.80 22.99
C VAL A 362 6.41 15.64 23.82
N LEU A 363 6.61 14.45 23.22
CA LEU A 363 7.20 13.31 23.94
C LEU A 363 8.63 13.60 24.41
N VAL A 364 9.43 14.28 23.60
CA VAL A 364 10.79 14.68 23.93
C VAL A 364 10.84 15.77 25.00
N GLU A 365 9.94 16.76 24.90
CA GLU A 365 9.85 17.87 25.87
C GLU A 365 9.51 17.38 27.27
N TYR A 366 8.62 16.40 27.38
CA TYR A 366 8.12 15.86 28.67
C TYR A 366 8.84 14.58 29.13
N GLY A 367 10.03 14.27 28.56
CA GLY A 367 10.90 13.21 29.02
C GLY A 367 10.44 11.77 28.72
N PHE A 368 9.54 11.57 27.76
CA PHE A 368 9.15 10.22 27.35
C PHE A 368 10.09 9.61 26.32
N ARG A 369 10.80 10.44 25.53
CA ARG A 369 11.75 10.00 24.51
C ARG A 369 12.98 10.91 24.47
N LEU A 370 14.11 10.34 23.99
CA LEU A 370 15.32 11.10 23.68
C LEU A 370 15.08 12.03 22.46
N PRO A 371 15.86 13.12 22.32
CA PRO A 371 15.82 13.98 21.14
C PRO A 371 15.99 13.24 19.81
N SER A 372 16.79 12.16 19.78
CA SER A 372 16.97 11.28 18.61
C SER A 372 15.69 10.67 18.06
N ALA A 373 14.63 10.56 18.86
CA ALA A 373 13.33 10.10 18.38
C ALA A 373 12.73 11.01 17.29
N LEU A 374 13.13 12.30 17.25
CA LEU A 374 12.72 13.25 16.22
C LEU A 374 13.34 12.93 14.85
N ASP A 375 14.46 12.22 14.81
CA ASP A 375 15.19 11.88 13.59
C ASP A 375 14.59 10.63 12.90
N ASN A 376 13.83 9.80 13.63
CA ASN A 376 12.99 8.75 13.01
C ASN A 376 11.69 9.36 12.50
N ARG A 377 11.72 9.91 11.34
CA ARG A 377 10.65 10.71 10.75
C ARG A 377 10.42 10.35 9.28
N PRO A 378 9.25 10.66 8.70
CA PRO A 378 9.12 10.65 7.25
C PRO A 378 10.01 11.73 6.63
N LEU A 379 10.34 11.57 5.36
CA LEU A 379 11.02 12.62 4.60
C LEU A 379 10.18 13.90 4.63
N LYS A 380 10.83 15.05 4.67
CA LYS A 380 10.20 16.32 4.33
C LYS A 380 9.82 16.32 2.86
N PHE A 381 8.82 17.10 2.47
CA PHE A 381 8.40 17.19 1.07
C PHE A 381 9.56 17.59 0.14
N ASP A 382 10.37 18.57 0.56
CA ASP A 382 11.54 18.99 -0.21
C ASP A 382 12.61 17.91 -0.33
N GLU A 383 12.83 17.12 0.74
CA GLU A 383 13.76 15.99 0.70
C GLU A 383 13.26 14.90 -0.26
N PHE A 384 11.94 14.69 -0.33
CA PHE A 384 11.33 13.73 -1.24
C PHE A 384 11.43 14.17 -2.69
N ILE A 385 10.96 15.39 -3.00
CA ILE A 385 10.85 15.85 -4.38
C ILE A 385 12.21 16.09 -5.06
N HIS A 386 13.26 16.33 -4.27
CA HIS A 386 14.62 16.52 -4.76
C HIS A 386 15.52 15.27 -4.62
N LYS A 387 14.95 14.07 -4.34
CA LYS A 387 15.71 12.82 -4.38
C LYS A 387 16.38 12.64 -5.76
N ASN A 388 17.57 12.07 -5.78
CA ASN A 388 18.31 11.81 -7.02
C ASN A 388 17.70 10.61 -7.78
N CYS A 389 16.53 10.84 -8.38
CA CYS A 389 15.80 9.88 -9.19
C CYS A 389 14.93 10.64 -10.19
N GLN A 390 14.30 9.93 -11.11
CA GLN A 390 13.36 10.53 -12.05
C GLN A 390 11.93 10.31 -11.59
N PHE A 391 11.08 11.34 -11.72
CA PHE A 391 9.68 11.28 -11.31
C PHE A 391 8.74 11.27 -12.51
N LEU A 392 7.75 10.39 -12.48
CA LEU A 392 6.58 10.38 -13.35
C LEU A 392 5.32 10.57 -12.50
N PHE A 393 4.71 11.73 -12.58
CA PHE A 393 3.42 12.01 -11.97
C PHE A 393 2.30 11.51 -12.87
N VAL A 394 1.38 10.74 -12.32
CA VAL A 394 0.26 10.17 -13.07
C VAL A 394 -1.05 10.60 -12.43
N SER A 395 -1.90 11.30 -13.19
CA SER A 395 -3.19 11.76 -12.68
C SER A 395 -4.17 12.06 -13.82
N ALA A 396 -5.46 11.92 -13.54
CA ALA A 396 -6.52 12.45 -14.43
C ALA A 396 -6.72 13.97 -14.25
N THR A 397 -6.31 14.49 -13.09
CA THR A 397 -6.51 15.88 -12.66
C THR A 397 -5.29 16.36 -11.88
N PRO A 398 -4.10 16.48 -12.53
CA PRO A 398 -2.89 16.94 -11.85
C PRO A 398 -3.08 18.35 -11.27
N ASN A 399 -2.45 18.59 -10.12
CA ASN A 399 -2.42 19.92 -9.51
C ASN A 399 -1.39 20.81 -10.22
N LYS A 400 -1.41 22.09 -9.89
CA LYS A 400 -0.49 23.08 -10.43
C LYS A 400 0.98 22.71 -10.20
N LEU A 401 1.29 22.10 -9.05
CA LEU A 401 2.65 21.71 -8.69
C LEU A 401 3.26 20.71 -9.69
N GLU A 402 2.55 19.62 -10.04
CA GLU A 402 3.04 18.61 -10.99
C GLU A 402 3.33 19.24 -12.36
N LEU A 403 2.44 20.13 -12.82
CA LEU A 403 2.59 20.81 -14.11
C LEU A 403 3.75 21.81 -14.10
N GLU A 404 3.94 22.57 -13.01
CA GLU A 404 5.06 23.49 -12.85
C GLU A 404 6.40 22.77 -12.81
N LEU A 405 6.49 21.64 -12.12
CA LEU A 405 7.70 20.82 -12.07
C LEU A 405 8.04 20.21 -13.43
N SER A 406 7.04 19.64 -14.10
CA SER A 406 7.21 18.94 -15.39
C SER A 406 7.38 19.89 -16.59
N LYS A 407 6.94 21.13 -16.49
CA LYS A 407 7.03 22.15 -17.58
C LYS A 407 6.51 21.59 -18.91
N LYS A 408 7.41 21.41 -19.89
CA LYS A 408 7.10 20.86 -21.22
C LYS A 408 7.02 19.33 -21.27
N ASN A 409 7.40 18.64 -20.22
CA ASN A 409 7.42 17.17 -20.16
C ASN A 409 6.08 16.62 -19.67
N VAL A 410 4.99 17.06 -20.30
CA VAL A 410 3.62 16.64 -20.01
C VAL A 410 3.08 15.90 -21.22
N ALA A 411 2.53 14.71 -21.01
CA ALA A 411 1.83 13.96 -22.04
C ALA A 411 0.36 13.80 -21.66
N GLU A 412 -0.54 14.00 -22.63
CA GLU A 412 -1.97 13.76 -22.46
C GLU A 412 -2.35 12.38 -22.98
N GLN A 413 -3.23 11.70 -22.25
CA GLN A 413 -3.81 10.43 -22.61
C GLN A 413 -5.32 10.48 -22.37
N ILE A 414 -6.03 11.06 -23.33
CA ILE A 414 -7.47 11.34 -23.28
C ILE A 414 -8.26 10.22 -23.97
N ILE A 415 -7.72 9.71 -25.07
CA ILE A 415 -8.43 8.71 -25.89
C ILE A 415 -8.47 7.36 -25.17
N ARG A 416 -9.68 6.85 -24.97
CA ARG A 416 -9.91 5.48 -24.51
C ARG A 416 -9.93 4.53 -25.70
N PRO A 417 -9.12 3.46 -25.70
CA PRO A 417 -9.12 2.48 -26.78
C PRO A 417 -10.49 1.83 -27.04
N THR A 418 -11.34 1.78 -26.01
CA THR A 418 -12.72 1.25 -26.08
C THR A 418 -13.72 2.15 -26.81
N GLY A 419 -13.31 3.37 -27.16
CA GLY A 419 -14.17 4.39 -27.76
C GLY A 419 -15.17 5.04 -26.78
N LEU A 420 -15.15 4.67 -25.50
CA LEU A 420 -16.07 5.21 -24.50
C LEU A 420 -15.89 6.72 -24.30
N LEU A 421 -17.00 7.44 -24.33
CA LEU A 421 -17.04 8.88 -24.18
C LEU A 421 -17.09 9.28 -22.69
N ASP A 422 -16.60 10.47 -22.37
CA ASP A 422 -16.96 11.10 -21.10
C ASP A 422 -18.50 11.28 -21.03
N PRO A 423 -19.12 11.14 -19.85
CA PRO A 423 -20.57 11.09 -19.73
C PRO A 423 -21.22 12.41 -20.14
N LYS A 424 -22.44 12.34 -20.64
CA LYS A 424 -23.31 13.51 -20.77
C LYS A 424 -23.69 13.98 -19.37
N PHE A 425 -23.71 15.27 -19.14
CA PHE A 425 -24.13 15.85 -17.87
C PHE A 425 -25.31 16.80 -18.05
N GLU A 426 -26.13 16.90 -17.01
CA GLU A 426 -27.29 17.74 -16.95
C GLU A 426 -27.39 18.39 -15.55
N VAL A 427 -27.66 19.68 -15.50
CA VAL A 427 -27.88 20.41 -14.25
C VAL A 427 -29.37 20.58 -14.04
N ARG A 428 -29.87 20.16 -12.87
CA ARG A 428 -31.28 20.23 -12.48
C ARG A 428 -31.43 20.96 -11.15
N ASP A 429 -32.64 21.49 -10.90
CA ASP A 429 -32.92 22.20 -9.67
C ASP A 429 -32.83 21.26 -8.43
N SER A 430 -32.14 21.73 -7.41
CA SER A 430 -31.96 20.97 -6.15
C SER A 430 -33.22 20.91 -5.28
N ASP A 431 -34.22 21.75 -5.47
CA ASP A 431 -35.43 21.75 -4.62
C ASP A 431 -36.26 20.47 -4.75
N LYS A 432 -36.19 19.79 -5.89
CA LYS A 432 -36.90 18.52 -6.16
C LYS A 432 -35.97 17.33 -6.38
N GLN A 433 -34.72 17.44 -5.99
CA GLN A 433 -33.65 16.49 -6.30
C GLN A 433 -33.98 15.04 -5.93
N VAL A 434 -34.67 14.78 -4.82
CA VAL A 434 -34.98 13.42 -4.36
C VAL A 434 -36.05 12.75 -5.24
N GLN A 435 -37.10 13.50 -5.56
CA GLN A 435 -38.21 12.98 -6.39
C GLN A 435 -37.80 12.85 -7.87
N ASP A 436 -37.12 13.85 -8.42
CA ASP A 436 -36.65 13.83 -9.79
C ASP A 436 -35.65 12.67 -10.03
N LEU A 437 -34.74 12.45 -9.08
CA LEU A 437 -33.79 11.36 -9.15
C LEU A 437 -34.45 9.98 -9.05
N PHE A 438 -35.55 9.84 -8.30
CA PHE A 438 -36.30 8.59 -8.21
C PHE A 438 -36.82 8.11 -9.58
N ASP A 439 -37.35 9.02 -10.39
CA ASP A 439 -37.84 8.68 -11.74
C ASP A 439 -36.70 8.28 -12.69
N GLU A 440 -35.56 8.96 -12.63
CA GLU A 440 -34.37 8.58 -13.40
C GLU A 440 -33.80 7.23 -12.96
N ILE A 441 -33.76 6.93 -11.65
CA ILE A 441 -33.31 5.64 -11.12
C ILE A 441 -34.15 4.50 -11.70
N LYS A 442 -35.47 4.62 -11.76
CA LYS A 442 -36.36 3.59 -12.33
C LYS A 442 -36.01 3.29 -13.78
N LEU A 443 -35.71 4.31 -14.58
CA LEU A 443 -35.31 4.14 -15.98
C LEU A 443 -33.98 3.39 -16.12
N VAL A 444 -33.03 3.65 -15.20
CA VAL A 444 -31.74 2.98 -15.20
C VAL A 444 -31.86 1.53 -14.75
N VAL A 445 -32.57 1.28 -13.66
CA VAL A 445 -32.80 -0.07 -13.11
C VAL A 445 -33.56 -0.95 -14.13
N ALA A 446 -34.52 -0.38 -14.87
CA ALA A 446 -35.24 -1.09 -15.94
C ALA A 446 -34.30 -1.55 -17.07
N ARG A 447 -33.15 -0.93 -17.27
CA ARG A 447 -32.11 -1.36 -18.22
C ARG A 447 -31.06 -2.30 -17.59
N ASP A 448 -31.28 -2.74 -16.36
CA ASP A 448 -30.36 -3.59 -15.60
C ASP A 448 -28.98 -2.94 -15.37
N GLU A 449 -28.93 -1.60 -15.27
CA GLU A 449 -27.76 -0.79 -15.01
C GLU A 449 -27.77 -0.28 -13.56
N ARG A 450 -26.66 0.30 -13.10
CA ARG A 450 -26.45 0.70 -11.70
C ARG A 450 -26.33 2.21 -11.54
N VAL A 451 -26.65 2.68 -10.33
CA VAL A 451 -26.67 4.11 -9.98
C VAL A 451 -25.72 4.39 -8.84
N LEU A 452 -24.90 5.42 -8.97
CA LEU A 452 -24.11 6.02 -7.87
C LEU A 452 -24.70 7.37 -7.48
N ILE A 453 -24.90 7.61 -6.18
CA ILE A 453 -25.38 8.88 -5.65
C ILE A 453 -24.37 9.42 -4.66
N THR A 454 -23.93 10.67 -4.85
CA THR A 454 -23.03 11.32 -3.90
C THR A 454 -23.75 12.38 -3.09
N THR A 455 -23.62 12.29 -1.76
CA THR A 455 -24.20 13.23 -0.79
C THR A 455 -23.09 13.98 -0.04
N LEU A 456 -23.46 15.01 0.75
CA LEU A 456 -22.50 15.78 1.55
C LEU A 456 -22.32 15.25 2.97
N THR A 457 -23.31 14.54 3.50
CA THR A 457 -23.31 14.06 4.89
C THR A 457 -23.71 12.60 5.00
N LYS A 458 -23.24 11.91 6.05
CA LYS A 458 -23.63 10.53 6.39
C LYS A 458 -25.15 10.42 6.60
N LYS A 459 -25.70 11.34 7.38
CA LYS A 459 -27.12 11.37 7.68
C LYS A 459 -27.96 11.43 6.41
N MET A 460 -27.60 12.29 5.45
CA MET A 460 -28.29 12.39 4.18
C MET A 460 -28.18 11.08 3.37
N ALA A 461 -27.02 10.41 3.38
CA ALA A 461 -26.87 9.13 2.69
C ALA A 461 -27.77 8.04 3.28
N GLU A 462 -27.84 7.96 4.61
CA GLU A 462 -28.68 7.00 5.32
C GLU A 462 -30.18 7.27 5.13
N GLU A 463 -30.60 8.54 5.24
CA GLU A 463 -31.99 8.95 5.04
C GLU A 463 -32.44 8.68 3.61
N LEU A 464 -31.61 8.99 2.62
CA LEU A 464 -31.90 8.76 1.21
C LEU A 464 -31.98 7.25 0.91
N CYS A 465 -31.12 6.44 1.52
CA CYS A 465 -31.18 4.99 1.39
C CYS A 465 -32.49 4.42 1.93
N LYS A 466 -32.93 4.86 3.11
CA LYS A 466 -34.24 4.48 3.69
C LYS A 466 -35.40 4.89 2.79
N TYR A 467 -35.39 6.13 2.33
CA TYR A 467 -36.44 6.67 1.46
C TYR A 467 -36.61 5.81 0.19
N TYR A 468 -35.51 5.51 -0.52
CA TYR A 468 -35.61 4.70 -1.74
C TYR A 468 -35.99 3.24 -1.45
N ALA A 469 -35.56 2.68 -0.32
CA ALA A 469 -35.97 1.34 0.11
C ALA A 469 -37.48 1.24 0.41
N GLU A 470 -38.07 2.25 1.05
CA GLU A 470 -39.52 2.34 1.29
C GLU A 470 -40.32 2.38 0.00
N TRP A 471 -39.74 2.91 -1.09
CA TRP A 471 -40.35 2.93 -2.44
C TRP A 471 -39.99 1.73 -3.30
N GLY A 472 -39.42 0.67 -2.69
CA GLY A 472 -39.17 -0.62 -3.34
C GLY A 472 -37.89 -0.69 -4.17
N LEU A 473 -36.98 0.28 -4.06
CA LEU A 473 -35.69 0.26 -4.73
C LEU A 473 -34.63 -0.38 -3.82
N LYS A 474 -33.75 -1.20 -4.39
CA LYS A 474 -32.67 -1.84 -3.67
C LYS A 474 -31.47 -0.89 -3.57
N ALA A 475 -31.34 -0.20 -2.43
CA ALA A 475 -30.28 0.75 -2.17
C ALA A 475 -29.40 0.31 -0.99
N ARG A 476 -28.10 0.61 -1.08
CA ARG A 476 -27.15 0.55 0.05
C ARG A 476 -26.38 1.85 0.16
N TYR A 477 -25.93 2.17 1.36
CA TYR A 477 -25.07 3.33 1.59
C TYR A 477 -23.66 2.90 1.99
N MET A 478 -22.69 3.77 1.71
CA MET A 478 -21.28 3.57 2.04
C MET A 478 -20.63 4.86 2.55
N HIS A 479 -19.92 4.79 3.69
CA HIS A 479 -19.20 5.92 4.28
C HIS A 479 -17.84 5.49 4.85
N SER A 480 -17.07 6.45 5.38
CA SER A 480 -15.69 6.25 5.81
C SER A 480 -15.50 5.33 7.03
N GLU A 481 -16.58 5.02 7.77
CA GLU A 481 -16.53 4.16 8.96
C GLU A 481 -16.77 2.68 8.62
N ILE A 482 -17.21 2.39 7.40
CA ILE A 482 -17.33 1.02 6.90
C ILE A 482 -15.93 0.48 6.65
N ASP A 483 -15.63 -0.67 7.21
CA ASP A 483 -14.33 -1.29 7.05
C ASP A 483 -14.02 -1.74 5.61
N ALA A 484 -12.75 -2.02 5.32
CA ALA A 484 -12.31 -2.35 3.97
C ALA A 484 -12.94 -3.64 3.41
N ILE A 485 -13.22 -4.63 4.26
CA ILE A 485 -13.81 -5.92 3.83
C ILE A 485 -15.30 -5.74 3.51
N GLU A 486 -16.05 -5.11 4.41
CA GLU A 486 -17.46 -4.82 4.19
C GLU A 486 -17.63 -3.94 2.95
N ARG A 487 -16.75 -2.99 2.76
CA ARG A 487 -16.70 -2.16 1.56
C ARG A 487 -16.51 -2.97 0.27
N ASN A 488 -15.55 -3.89 0.26
CA ASN A 488 -15.33 -4.78 -0.89
C ASN A 488 -16.55 -5.67 -1.13
N HIS A 489 -17.20 -6.13 -0.06
CA HIS A 489 -18.45 -6.88 -0.16
C HIS A 489 -19.58 -6.04 -0.78
N ILE A 490 -19.76 -4.79 -0.35
CA ILE A 490 -20.78 -3.88 -0.91
C ILE A 490 -20.52 -3.65 -2.41
N ILE A 491 -19.28 -3.42 -2.82
CA ILE A 491 -18.90 -3.21 -4.21
C ILE A 491 -19.17 -4.48 -5.04
N ARG A 492 -18.80 -5.66 -4.51
CA ARG A 492 -19.08 -6.95 -5.14
C ARG A 492 -20.58 -7.18 -5.32
N SER A 493 -21.38 -6.95 -4.28
CA SER A 493 -22.83 -7.08 -4.30
C SER A 493 -23.49 -6.14 -5.33
N LEU A 494 -22.97 -4.91 -5.50
CA LEU A 494 -23.43 -3.99 -6.56
C LEU A 494 -23.17 -4.59 -7.95
N ARG A 495 -22.00 -5.15 -8.19
CA ARG A 495 -21.60 -5.76 -9.45
C ARG A 495 -22.36 -7.07 -9.74
N LEU A 496 -22.63 -7.86 -8.68
CA LEU A 496 -23.46 -9.08 -8.75
C LEU A 496 -24.95 -8.78 -8.88
N LYS A 497 -25.33 -7.49 -8.92
CA LYS A 497 -26.70 -7.04 -9.09
C LYS A 497 -27.65 -7.42 -7.93
N GLU A 498 -27.09 -7.59 -6.72
CA GLU A 498 -27.88 -7.84 -5.51
C GLU A 498 -28.65 -6.59 -5.07
N PHE A 499 -28.13 -5.41 -5.42
CA PHE A 499 -28.78 -4.12 -5.27
C PHE A 499 -28.43 -3.17 -6.41
N ASP A 500 -29.20 -2.09 -6.58
CA ASP A 500 -29.15 -1.24 -7.77
C ASP A 500 -28.50 0.12 -7.54
N ILE A 501 -28.54 0.63 -6.30
CA ILE A 501 -28.18 1.99 -5.97
C ILE A 501 -27.14 2.00 -4.85
N LEU A 502 -25.99 2.62 -5.11
CA LEU A 502 -24.98 2.87 -4.09
C LEU A 502 -24.95 4.37 -3.75
N ILE A 503 -25.18 4.70 -2.47
CA ILE A 503 -25.23 6.07 -1.96
C ILE A 503 -24.04 6.31 -1.07
N GLY A 504 -23.32 7.42 -1.20
CA GLY A 504 -22.21 7.71 -0.29
C GLY A 504 -21.68 9.13 -0.37
N ILE A 505 -20.83 9.48 0.61
CA ILE A 505 -20.27 10.84 0.71
C ILE A 505 -19.08 11.01 -0.20
N ASN A 506 -18.17 10.08 -0.20
CA ASN A 506 -16.88 10.16 -0.87
C ASN A 506 -16.54 8.84 -1.55
N LEU A 507 -17.47 8.37 -2.39
CA LEU A 507 -17.33 7.13 -3.15
C LEU A 507 -16.14 7.13 -4.12
N LEU A 508 -15.45 8.28 -4.23
CA LEU A 508 -14.51 8.59 -5.32
C LEU A 508 -13.05 8.44 -4.97
N ARG A 509 -12.70 8.47 -3.68
CA ARG A 509 -11.31 8.45 -3.24
C ARG A 509 -10.59 7.14 -3.55
N GLU A 510 -11.32 6.12 -3.97
CA GLU A 510 -10.77 4.79 -4.10
C GLU A 510 -11.18 4.19 -5.44
N GLY A 511 -10.29 4.13 -6.36
CA GLY A 511 -10.25 3.50 -7.70
C GLY A 511 -11.34 2.51 -8.10
N LEU A 512 -12.62 2.82 -7.81
CA LEU A 512 -13.76 1.97 -8.14
C LEU A 512 -13.93 1.85 -9.65
N ASP A 513 -13.74 0.66 -10.17
CA ASP A 513 -14.05 0.29 -11.55
C ASP A 513 -15.41 -0.38 -11.60
N LEU A 514 -16.43 0.37 -12.00
CA LEU A 514 -17.83 -0.08 -12.02
C LEU A 514 -18.43 0.14 -13.41
N PRO A 515 -18.16 -0.73 -14.39
CA PRO A 515 -18.68 -0.59 -15.74
C PRO A 515 -20.21 -0.72 -15.83
N GLU A 516 -20.84 -1.30 -14.81
CA GLU A 516 -22.29 -1.43 -14.70
C GLU A 516 -23.00 -0.11 -14.37
N VAL A 517 -22.25 0.92 -13.90
CA VAL A 517 -22.81 2.22 -13.52
C VAL A 517 -23.01 3.09 -14.74
N SER A 518 -24.26 3.40 -15.05
CA SER A 518 -24.62 4.32 -16.13
C SER A 518 -25.13 5.67 -15.64
N LEU A 519 -25.59 5.78 -14.39
CA LEU A 519 -26.02 7.06 -13.82
C LEU A 519 -25.20 7.41 -12.57
N VAL A 520 -24.66 8.63 -12.58
CA VAL A 520 -24.06 9.26 -11.40
C VAL A 520 -24.86 10.49 -11.04
N ALA A 521 -25.38 10.56 -9.82
CA ALA A 521 -26.10 11.72 -9.31
C ALA A 521 -25.28 12.44 -8.23
N ILE A 522 -25.12 13.73 -8.40
CA ILE A 522 -24.40 14.61 -7.47
C ILE A 522 -25.42 15.53 -6.80
N MET A 523 -25.75 15.21 -5.55
CA MET A 523 -26.69 16.01 -4.76
C MET A 523 -26.00 17.28 -4.26
N ASP A 524 -26.74 18.40 -4.19
CA ASP A 524 -26.21 19.67 -3.71
C ASP A 524 -24.86 20.05 -4.36
N ALA A 525 -24.81 20.01 -5.67
CA ALA A 525 -23.55 20.20 -6.42
C ALA A 525 -23.01 21.65 -6.35
N ASP A 526 -23.85 22.62 -5.99
CA ASP A 526 -23.50 24.03 -5.79
C ASP A 526 -22.99 24.39 -4.40
N LYS A 527 -22.95 23.44 -3.48
CA LYS A 527 -22.37 23.65 -2.14
C LYS A 527 -20.87 23.54 -2.20
N GLU A 528 -20.21 24.64 -2.53
CA GLU A 528 -18.74 24.68 -2.66
C GLU A 528 -18.02 24.16 -1.43
N GLY A 529 -16.95 23.40 -1.66
CA GLY A 529 -16.13 22.78 -0.65
C GLY A 529 -15.29 21.66 -1.23
N PHE A 530 -14.54 20.98 -0.37
CA PHE A 530 -13.62 19.91 -0.80
C PHE A 530 -14.30 18.82 -1.65
N LEU A 531 -15.53 18.41 -1.28
CA LEU A 531 -16.31 17.37 -1.99
C LEU A 531 -16.96 17.85 -3.30
N ARG A 532 -16.95 19.14 -3.59
CA ARG A 532 -17.52 19.76 -4.78
C ARG A 532 -16.51 20.68 -5.49
N SER A 533 -15.20 20.44 -5.24
CA SER A 533 -14.13 21.06 -6.00
C SER A 533 -14.13 20.57 -7.45
N GLU A 534 -13.51 21.31 -8.35
CA GLU A 534 -13.29 20.96 -9.77
C GLU A 534 -12.80 19.51 -9.91
N THR A 535 -11.72 19.16 -9.21
CA THR A 535 -11.13 17.81 -9.23
C THR A 535 -12.12 16.75 -8.77
N SER A 536 -12.84 17.00 -7.65
CA SER A 536 -13.82 16.07 -7.12
C SER A 536 -14.98 15.84 -8.07
N LEU A 537 -15.48 16.90 -8.72
CA LEU A 537 -16.56 16.81 -9.72
C LEU A 537 -16.12 16.00 -10.95
N ILE A 538 -14.94 16.29 -11.53
CA ILE A 538 -14.41 15.55 -12.67
C ILE A 538 -14.25 14.07 -12.36
N GLN A 539 -13.73 13.72 -11.18
CA GLN A 539 -13.56 12.34 -10.78
C GLN A 539 -14.90 11.62 -10.58
N THR A 540 -15.88 12.31 -9.98
CA THR A 540 -17.25 11.78 -9.80
C THR A 540 -17.91 11.54 -11.13
N MET A 541 -17.92 12.52 -11.99
CA MET A 541 -18.49 12.43 -13.33
C MET A 541 -17.84 11.29 -14.13
N GLY A 542 -16.52 11.14 -14.01
CA GLY A 542 -15.74 10.10 -14.67
C GLY A 542 -16.11 8.67 -14.28
N ARG A 543 -16.84 8.44 -13.18
CA ARG A 543 -17.33 7.10 -12.80
C ARG A 543 -18.37 6.54 -13.78
N ALA A 544 -19.14 7.40 -14.44
CA ALA A 544 -20.05 6.98 -15.49
C ALA A 544 -19.38 6.79 -16.88
N ALA A 545 -18.10 7.13 -17.01
CA ALA A 545 -17.39 7.10 -18.31
C ALA A 545 -17.01 5.68 -18.79
N ARG A 546 -17.35 4.62 -18.06
CA ARG A 546 -17.10 3.22 -18.42
C ARG A 546 -18.31 2.51 -19.00
N ASN A 547 -19.45 3.18 -18.99
CA ASN A 547 -20.68 2.71 -19.57
C ASN A 547 -21.04 3.54 -20.83
N ALA A 548 -21.47 2.87 -21.90
CA ALA A 548 -21.85 3.54 -23.13
C ALA A 548 -23.06 4.48 -22.94
N ASN A 549 -23.94 4.19 -21.96
CA ASN A 549 -25.10 4.98 -21.58
C ASN A 549 -24.78 6.00 -20.46
N GLY A 550 -23.50 6.28 -20.20
CA GLY A 550 -23.06 7.11 -19.09
C GLY A 550 -23.71 8.50 -19.06
N LYS A 551 -24.42 8.81 -17.97
CA LYS A 551 -25.09 10.09 -17.71
C LYS A 551 -24.75 10.58 -16.29
N VAL A 552 -24.62 11.91 -16.14
CA VAL A 552 -24.41 12.55 -14.83
C VAL A 552 -25.51 13.58 -14.59
N LEU A 553 -26.13 13.53 -13.44
CA LEU A 553 -27.08 14.55 -12.98
C LEU A 553 -26.43 15.35 -11.83
N LEU A 554 -26.41 16.66 -11.99
CA LEU A 554 -25.95 17.57 -10.93
C LEU A 554 -27.14 18.39 -10.45
N TYR A 555 -27.49 18.23 -9.18
CA TYR A 555 -28.56 18.99 -8.57
C TYR A 555 -28.01 20.27 -7.93
N ALA A 556 -28.40 21.44 -8.46
CA ALA A 556 -27.83 22.72 -8.06
C ALA A 556 -28.83 23.86 -8.33
N LYS A 557 -28.86 24.89 -7.46
CA LYS A 557 -29.59 26.14 -7.71
C LYS A 557 -28.84 27.11 -8.63
N LYS A 558 -27.51 27.00 -8.63
CA LYS A 558 -26.63 27.83 -9.45
C LYS A 558 -25.41 27.06 -9.91
N ILE A 559 -24.89 27.43 -11.07
CA ILE A 559 -23.62 26.88 -11.58
C ILE A 559 -22.49 27.62 -10.87
N THR A 560 -21.62 26.87 -10.17
CA THR A 560 -20.44 27.42 -9.49
C THR A 560 -19.24 27.44 -10.43
N GLN A 561 -18.15 28.16 -10.05
CA GLN A 561 -16.93 28.19 -10.83
C GLN A 561 -16.29 26.78 -10.96
N SER A 562 -16.34 25.97 -9.89
CA SER A 562 -15.85 24.58 -9.91
C SER A 562 -16.65 23.70 -10.89
N MET A 563 -17.97 23.88 -10.94
CA MET A 563 -18.85 23.17 -11.91
C MET A 563 -18.51 23.60 -13.34
N GLN A 564 -18.39 24.91 -13.59
CA GLN A 564 -18.09 25.44 -14.92
C GLN A 564 -16.80 24.85 -15.49
N LYS A 565 -15.72 24.84 -14.71
CA LYS A 565 -14.44 24.26 -15.12
C LYS A 565 -14.55 22.74 -15.36
N ALA A 566 -15.26 22.01 -14.49
CA ALA A 566 -15.49 20.59 -14.69
C ALA A 566 -16.25 20.29 -15.98
N PHE A 567 -17.21 21.15 -16.34
CA PHE A 567 -17.97 21.03 -17.58
C PHE A 567 -17.13 21.29 -18.82
N GLU A 568 -16.28 22.33 -18.79
CA GLU A 568 -15.36 22.65 -19.88
C GLU A 568 -14.40 21.50 -20.15
N ILE A 569 -13.76 20.95 -19.11
CA ILE A 569 -12.83 19.83 -19.24
C ILE A 569 -13.54 18.56 -19.74
N THR A 570 -14.71 18.23 -19.17
CA THR A 570 -15.46 17.04 -19.57
C THR A 570 -15.95 17.14 -21.02
N SER A 571 -16.42 18.32 -21.44
CA SER A 571 -16.86 18.58 -22.81
C SER A 571 -15.70 18.50 -23.81
N TYR A 572 -14.54 19.07 -23.48
CA TYR A 572 -13.32 18.99 -24.29
C TYR A 572 -12.90 17.52 -24.50
N ARG A 573 -12.81 16.74 -23.41
CA ARG A 573 -12.44 15.33 -23.47
C ARG A 573 -13.42 14.52 -24.30
N ARG A 574 -14.71 14.78 -24.13
CA ARG A 574 -15.77 14.13 -24.90
C ARG A 574 -15.67 14.44 -26.39
N ALA A 575 -15.51 15.70 -26.78
CA ALA A 575 -15.38 16.11 -28.17
C ALA A 575 -14.16 15.46 -28.85
N LYS A 576 -13.01 15.44 -28.16
CA LYS A 576 -11.77 14.80 -28.66
C LYS A 576 -11.96 13.29 -28.89
N GLN A 577 -12.64 12.61 -27.97
CA GLN A 577 -12.97 11.18 -28.14
C GLN A 577 -13.97 10.92 -29.25
N GLU A 578 -15.00 11.78 -29.41
CA GLU A 578 -15.98 11.67 -30.49
C GLU A 578 -15.34 11.85 -31.87
N GLU A 579 -14.43 12.82 -32.03
CA GLU A 579 -13.65 13.03 -33.23
C GLU A 579 -12.79 11.81 -33.58
N PHE A 580 -12.06 11.29 -32.60
CA PHE A 580 -11.25 10.08 -32.76
C PHE A 580 -12.11 8.86 -33.17
N ASN A 581 -13.24 8.65 -32.52
CA ASN A 581 -14.16 7.56 -32.84
C ASN A 581 -14.69 7.66 -34.28
N LYS A 582 -15.04 8.87 -34.73
CA LYS A 582 -15.48 9.10 -36.10
C LYS A 582 -14.39 8.80 -37.14
N LEU A 583 -13.16 9.28 -36.85
CA LEU A 583 -12.01 9.09 -37.74
C LEU A 583 -11.64 7.61 -37.91
N HIS A 584 -11.76 6.81 -36.83
CA HIS A 584 -11.37 5.40 -36.82
C HIS A 584 -12.55 4.42 -36.91
N ASN A 585 -13.78 4.91 -37.15
CA ASN A 585 -15.01 4.11 -37.20
C ASN A 585 -15.21 3.22 -35.95
N ILE A 586 -14.90 3.76 -34.77
CA ILE A 586 -15.03 3.06 -33.49
C ILE A 586 -16.40 3.29 -32.90
N THR A 587 -17.14 2.20 -32.62
CA THR A 587 -18.37 2.25 -31.84
C THR A 587 -18.07 2.05 -30.36
N PRO A 588 -18.48 2.98 -29.48
CA PRO A 588 -18.27 2.83 -28.04
C PRO A 588 -18.87 1.53 -27.51
N LYS A 589 -18.09 0.75 -26.76
CA LYS A 589 -18.57 -0.49 -26.12
C LYS A 589 -18.27 -0.43 -24.64
N THR A 590 -19.28 -0.75 -23.81
CA THR A 590 -19.10 -0.91 -22.38
C THR A 590 -18.05 -1.98 -22.11
N VAL A 591 -17.13 -1.71 -21.21
CA VAL A 591 -16.06 -2.66 -20.83
C VAL A 591 -16.69 -3.78 -20.02
N THR A 592 -16.84 -4.96 -20.62
CA THR A 592 -17.18 -6.17 -19.89
C THR A 592 -15.90 -6.88 -19.49
N ARG A 593 -15.40 -6.65 -18.28
CA ARG A 593 -14.40 -7.57 -17.68
C ARG A 593 -15.13 -8.82 -17.22
N ALA A 594 -14.56 -9.99 -17.52
CA ALA A 594 -15.07 -11.24 -16.96
C ALA A 594 -15.08 -11.12 -15.44
N LEU A 595 -16.26 -11.18 -14.82
CA LEU A 595 -16.45 -11.08 -13.36
C LEU A 595 -15.56 -12.09 -12.62
N GLU A 596 -15.31 -13.25 -13.22
CA GLU A 596 -14.46 -14.30 -12.64
C GLU A 596 -12.97 -13.94 -12.56
N GLU A 597 -12.40 -13.24 -13.54
CA GLU A 597 -10.99 -12.83 -13.50
C GLU A 597 -10.75 -11.71 -12.48
N GLU A 598 -11.68 -10.76 -12.40
CA GLU A 598 -11.61 -9.67 -11.43
C GLU A 598 -11.93 -10.15 -10.00
N LEU A 599 -12.76 -11.17 -9.85
CA LEU A 599 -13.02 -11.82 -8.57
C LEU A 599 -11.81 -12.61 -8.08
N LYS A 600 -11.02 -13.22 -8.95
CA LYS A 600 -9.73 -13.88 -8.57
C LYS A 600 -8.69 -12.87 -8.13
N LEU A 601 -8.54 -11.75 -8.85
CA LEU A 601 -7.63 -10.66 -8.45
C LEU A 601 -8.05 -10.05 -7.10
N ARG A 602 -9.36 -9.92 -6.85
CA ARG A 602 -9.90 -9.43 -5.57
C ARG A 602 -9.90 -10.48 -4.46
N ASP A 603 -9.90 -11.76 -4.76
CA ASP A 603 -9.71 -12.81 -3.74
C ASP A 603 -8.28 -12.76 -3.17
N ASP A 604 -7.29 -12.35 -3.94
CA ASP A 604 -5.95 -12.04 -3.43
C ASP A 604 -5.95 -10.73 -2.60
N GLU A 605 -6.70 -9.70 -3.03
CA GLU A 605 -6.94 -8.49 -2.23
C GLU A 605 -7.70 -8.82 -0.93
N ILE A 606 -8.68 -9.72 -0.98
CA ILE A 606 -9.45 -10.19 0.18
C ILE A 606 -8.60 -11.10 1.06
N ARG A 607 -7.68 -11.90 0.53
CA ARG A 607 -6.69 -12.66 1.31
C ARG A 607 -5.74 -11.73 2.05
N ILE A 608 -5.25 -10.69 1.37
CA ILE A 608 -4.45 -9.63 1.97
C ILE A 608 -5.29 -8.87 3.01
N ALA A 609 -6.54 -8.54 2.72
CA ALA A 609 -7.45 -7.85 3.64
C ALA A 609 -7.93 -8.75 4.81
N LYS A 610 -8.07 -10.06 4.60
CA LYS A 610 -8.35 -11.04 5.68
C LYS A 610 -7.12 -11.28 6.55
N ALA A 611 -5.93 -11.31 5.98
CA ALA A 611 -4.69 -11.28 6.73
C ALA A 611 -4.62 -10.03 7.63
N LEU A 612 -5.14 -8.87 7.14
CA LEU A 612 -5.26 -7.62 7.90
C LEU A 612 -6.29 -7.63 9.04
N LYS A 613 -7.20 -8.63 9.12
CA LYS A 613 -8.28 -8.69 10.15
C LYS A 613 -8.12 -9.75 11.23
N LYS A 614 -7.23 -10.72 11.07
CA LYS A 614 -7.13 -11.87 11.98
C LYS A 614 -6.92 -11.49 13.47
N ASP A 615 -6.43 -10.29 13.76
CA ASP A 615 -6.06 -9.90 15.14
C ASP A 615 -7.01 -8.91 15.84
N LYS A 616 -8.14 -8.52 15.25
CA LYS A 616 -8.98 -7.44 15.82
C LYS A 616 -10.26 -7.86 16.52
N MET A 617 -10.45 -9.14 16.78
CA MET A 617 -11.69 -9.58 17.40
C MET A 617 -11.61 -9.47 18.93
N PRO A 618 -12.48 -8.67 19.62
CA PRO A 618 -12.58 -8.67 21.07
C PRO A 618 -12.84 -10.11 21.58
N LYS A 619 -12.22 -10.47 22.70
CA LYS A 619 -12.31 -11.83 23.27
C LYS A 619 -13.76 -12.35 23.39
N SER A 620 -14.70 -11.45 23.71
CA SER A 620 -16.13 -11.76 23.82
C SER A 620 -16.82 -12.04 22.47
N GLU A 621 -16.34 -11.46 21.39
CA GLU A 621 -16.87 -11.64 20.04
C GLU A 621 -16.28 -12.89 19.40
N ARG A 622 -15.01 -13.15 19.68
CA ARG A 622 -14.30 -14.38 19.32
C ARG A 622 -14.98 -15.63 19.93
N GLU A 623 -15.34 -15.58 21.20
CA GLU A 623 -16.05 -16.66 21.88
C GLU A 623 -17.46 -16.93 21.30
N LYS A 624 -18.15 -15.89 20.81
CA LYS A 624 -19.44 -16.05 20.13
C LYS A 624 -19.28 -16.75 18.79
N ILE A 625 -18.30 -16.35 18.00
CA ILE A 625 -18.02 -16.95 16.69
C ILE A 625 -17.55 -18.40 16.85
N ILE A 626 -16.68 -18.69 17.81
CA ILE A 626 -16.26 -20.07 18.14
C ILE A 626 -17.48 -20.94 18.47
N LYS A 627 -18.44 -20.44 19.23
CA LYS A 627 -19.68 -21.16 19.56
C LYS A 627 -20.57 -21.42 18.33
N GLU A 628 -20.68 -20.44 17.43
CA GLU A 628 -21.44 -20.59 16.18
C GLU A 628 -20.78 -21.60 15.22
N LEU A 629 -19.46 -21.50 15.06
CA LEU A 629 -18.68 -22.44 14.25
C LEU A 629 -18.70 -23.86 14.81
N ASP A 630 -18.60 -24.03 16.14
CA ASP A 630 -18.71 -25.35 16.80
C ASP A 630 -20.09 -25.97 16.58
N LYS A 631 -21.15 -25.16 16.61
CA LYS A 631 -22.51 -25.62 16.28
C LYS A 631 -22.62 -26.09 14.83
N LYS A 632 -22.12 -25.30 13.88
CA LYS A 632 -22.09 -25.67 12.45
C LYS A 632 -21.24 -26.91 12.19
N MET A 633 -20.08 -26.99 12.78
CA MET A 633 -19.20 -28.17 12.68
C MET A 633 -19.88 -29.43 13.11
N ARG A 634 -20.63 -29.41 14.24
CA ARG A 634 -21.41 -30.56 14.73
C ARG A 634 -22.60 -30.89 13.84
N GLU A 635 -23.22 -29.89 13.20
CA GLU A 635 -24.29 -30.11 12.22
C GLU A 635 -23.74 -30.76 10.94
N CYS A 636 -22.61 -30.30 10.41
CA CYS A 636 -21.91 -30.91 9.26
C CYS A 636 -21.49 -32.37 9.60
N ALA A 637 -20.92 -32.61 10.78
CA ALA A 637 -20.56 -33.95 11.21
C ALA A 637 -21.78 -34.90 11.33
N LYS A 638 -22.94 -34.40 11.79
CA LYS A 638 -24.20 -35.19 11.83
C LYS A 638 -24.72 -35.50 10.42
N ASN A 639 -24.50 -34.61 9.47
CA ASN A 639 -24.91 -34.78 8.08
C ASN A 639 -23.87 -35.56 7.25
N LEU A 640 -22.85 -36.14 7.89
CA LEU A 640 -21.73 -36.91 7.30
C LEU A 640 -20.87 -36.10 6.32
N ASP A 641 -20.94 -34.77 6.40
CA ASP A 641 -20.06 -33.86 5.66
C ASP A 641 -18.77 -33.62 6.47
N PHE A 642 -17.89 -34.63 6.41
CA PHE A 642 -16.65 -34.64 7.20
C PHE A 642 -15.60 -33.64 6.67
N GLU A 643 -15.65 -33.28 5.40
CA GLU A 643 -14.71 -32.34 4.79
C GLU A 643 -14.94 -30.91 5.30
N GLU A 644 -16.19 -30.46 5.30
CA GLU A 644 -16.56 -29.16 5.86
C GLU A 644 -16.45 -29.16 7.40
N ALA A 645 -16.75 -30.27 8.07
CA ALA A 645 -16.56 -30.39 9.53
C ALA A 645 -15.07 -30.28 9.93
N MET A 646 -14.14 -30.81 9.16
CA MET A 646 -12.69 -30.69 9.38
C MET A 646 -12.24 -29.24 9.14
N ARG A 647 -12.70 -28.58 8.09
CA ARG A 647 -12.39 -27.18 7.79
C ARG A 647 -12.83 -26.26 8.93
N LEU A 648 -14.06 -26.43 9.43
CA LEU A 648 -14.60 -25.64 10.53
C LEU A 648 -13.85 -25.92 11.85
N ARG A 649 -13.41 -27.14 12.09
CA ARG A 649 -12.57 -27.50 13.25
C ARG A 649 -11.23 -26.75 13.22
N ASP A 650 -10.59 -26.72 12.06
CA ASP A 650 -9.29 -26.06 11.89
C ASP A 650 -9.42 -24.54 12.02
N GLU A 651 -10.53 -23.96 11.55
CA GLU A 651 -10.88 -22.56 11.75
C GLU A 651 -11.12 -22.21 13.25
N ILE A 652 -11.81 -23.10 14.00
CA ILE A 652 -12.00 -22.98 15.45
C ILE A 652 -10.65 -23.07 16.17
N ALA A 653 -9.77 -23.98 15.77
CA ALA A 653 -8.44 -24.12 16.35
C ALA A 653 -7.60 -22.86 16.15
N GLN A 654 -7.63 -22.25 14.96
CA GLN A 654 -6.97 -20.97 14.66
C GLN A 654 -7.53 -19.82 15.50
N LEU A 655 -8.86 -19.74 15.68
CA LEU A 655 -9.49 -18.70 16.51
C LEU A 655 -9.22 -18.87 18.01
N ARG A 656 -8.88 -20.08 18.48
CA ARG A 656 -8.49 -20.32 19.87
C ARG A 656 -7.03 -20.01 20.17
N THR A 657 -6.18 -20.02 19.16
CA THR A 657 -4.75 -19.69 19.29
C THR A 657 -4.45 -18.19 19.17
N LEU A 658 -5.38 -17.42 18.67
CA LEU A 658 -5.41 -15.96 18.68
C LEU A 658 -5.94 -15.42 20.03
#